data_89aaae6260a04605b2461eb642aaad4e
#
_entry.id   89aaae6260a04605b2461eb642aaad4e
#
_cell.length_a   1.000
_cell.length_b   1.000
_cell.length_c   1.000
_cell.angle_alpha   90.00
_cell.angle_beta   90.00
_cell.angle_gamma   90.00
#
_symmetry.space_group_name_H-M   'P 1'
#
loop_
_entity.id
_entity.type
_entity.pdbx_description
1 polymer ?
#
loop_
_entity_poly.entity_id
_entity_poly.type
_entity_poly.pdbx_seq_one_letter_code
_entity_poly.pdbx_strand_id
1 'polypeptide(L)'
;MRHLFTGMTLATLVAAAASVPAAAAYGATTPTQDRGTQLRAAQAGADQTGRALGLRSDEQLVVTDVIADPNGARHVRYHRTFHGLRVIGGDFVAHESASGAITSVTWNASGQVAVASTTPQIAASSAVAKGAVTGLREAAAPKGELVVYAGGKAPVLAYDVLTAGLKADQTPTRFHTVVDATSGATLTGWDEVQQGSGKGIFVGTVAIGTTGAAPSYQMKDTTGNYATDLRNATTGTGTAFTDADDVWGSGANSDRSSAGVDAHYGAEKTYEFYNTVLGRAGIYNNGNGVRSRVHYGNAYVNAFWDGTQMTYGDGAGNNAPLVELDVAGHEMSHGVTENTAGLVYTGDAGGLNEATSDIFGTSVEWFANNPSDVPDYLIGEKINLNGNGTPLRYMDKPSKDGASKDCWSSSLGGLDPHYSSGPLNHWFYLASEGSGAKTINGVAYNSPTCNASTVTPVGRDKAEKIWYRTLSTYLTSSSNYAAARNGAIRSAKDLYPTDTTACTNIAASFSAIGVPAGTETCGGTTPPPTGTNLLANPGFESGAVSWTGTSGPITTNTGRPAHTGSWKLWLGGNGSASTETEAQTVAVPTTGTPKLSFWIRTDTAETGSTAYDTMKVQVVNGTTTTTLATFSNVGPNATYSQKVYDLSAFKGASVSVKFTMTEDSSLQTSFVVDDTSVATS
;
A
#
# COMPACT_ATOMS: atom_id res chain seq x y z
N MET A 1 25.94 49.16 44.83
CA MET A 1 27.42 49.00 44.80
C MET A 1 27.71 48.21 43.54
N ARG A 2 28.18 48.92 42.54
CA ARG A 2 29.51 48.87 41.93
C ARG A 2 29.80 47.46 41.36
N HIS A 3 30.04 47.25 40.14
CA HIS A 3 30.66 47.80 38.93
C HIS A 3 31.09 46.58 38.10
N LEU A 4 31.29 46.52 36.87
CA LEU A 4 31.61 47.28 35.68
C LEU A 4 31.44 46.37 34.45
N PHE A 5 30.80 46.77 33.40
CA PHE A 5 31.24 47.24 32.09
C PHE A 5 32.47 46.54 31.46
N THR A 6 32.26 45.99 30.25
CA THR A 6 32.82 46.36 28.95
C THR A 6 32.66 45.16 28.02
N GLY A 7 32.40 45.19 26.71
CA GLY A 7 32.40 46.26 25.74
C GLY A 7 31.79 45.70 24.44
N MET A 8 31.08 46.58 23.80
CA MET A 8 30.50 46.43 22.46
C MET A 8 31.59 46.55 21.40
N THR A 9 31.62 45.67 20.40
CA THR A 9 32.21 45.97 19.10
C THR A 9 31.19 45.69 18.00
N LEU A 10 30.81 46.78 17.34
CA LEU A 10 29.98 46.84 16.14
C LEU A 10 30.81 46.32 14.98
N ALA A 11 30.34 45.29 14.28
CA ALA A 11 30.91 44.89 12.99
C ALA A 11 29.84 45.07 11.91
N THR A 12 30.15 45.94 10.99
CA THR A 12 29.43 46.36 9.80
C THR A 12 29.02 45.19 8.90
N LEU A 13 27.73 45.18 8.53
CA LEU A 13 27.21 44.32 7.44
C LEU A 13 27.76 44.81 6.10
N VAL A 14 28.59 44.01 5.46
CA VAL A 14 28.86 44.11 4.03
C VAL A 14 27.94 43.12 3.33
N ALA A 15 26.98 43.63 2.57
CA ALA A 15 26.13 42.81 1.70
C ALA A 15 26.97 42.29 0.52
N ALA A 16 27.37 41.06 0.57
CA ALA A 16 27.87 40.32 -0.58
C ALA A 16 26.69 39.64 -1.28
N ALA A 17 26.39 40.06 -2.49
CA ALA A 17 25.48 39.35 -3.38
C ALA A 17 26.09 37.97 -3.70
N ALA A 18 25.55 36.91 -3.06
CA ALA A 18 25.90 35.55 -3.42
C ALA A 18 25.07 35.13 -4.63
N SER A 19 25.74 34.93 -5.75
CA SER A 19 25.24 34.25 -6.92
C SER A 19 24.78 32.83 -6.51
N VAL A 20 23.50 32.51 -6.77
CA VAL A 20 22.95 31.17 -6.63
C VAL A 20 23.70 30.26 -7.62
N PRO A 21 24.39 29.22 -7.18
CA PRO A 21 24.90 28.23 -8.12
C PRO A 21 23.72 27.45 -8.71
N ALA A 22 23.75 27.29 -10.03
CA ALA A 22 22.82 26.44 -10.76
C ALA A 22 22.68 25.07 -10.08
N ALA A 23 21.45 24.60 -9.93
CA ALA A 23 21.15 23.28 -9.44
C ALA A 23 21.96 22.26 -10.24
N ALA A 24 22.86 21.57 -9.57
CA ALA A 24 23.54 20.42 -10.14
C ALA A 24 22.47 19.41 -10.51
N ALA A 25 22.47 19.02 -11.78
CA ALA A 25 21.68 17.90 -12.26
C ALA A 25 21.94 16.70 -11.33
N TYR A 26 20.91 16.17 -10.73
CA TYR A 26 20.98 14.89 -10.04
C TYR A 26 21.38 13.85 -11.10
N GLY A 27 22.64 13.46 -11.02
CA GLY A 27 23.19 12.39 -11.84
C GLY A 27 22.37 11.12 -11.65
N ALA A 28 22.26 10.37 -12.73
CA ALA A 28 21.61 9.08 -12.80
C ALA A 28 21.90 8.26 -11.53
N THR A 29 20.85 7.91 -10.80
CA THR A 29 20.92 6.93 -9.72
C THR A 29 21.44 5.64 -10.32
N THR A 30 22.62 5.21 -9.93
CA THR A 30 23.09 3.84 -10.14
C THR A 30 21.95 2.92 -9.70
N PRO A 31 21.55 1.91 -10.50
CA PRO A 31 20.51 0.98 -10.08
C PRO A 31 20.90 0.44 -8.70
N THR A 32 20.09 0.65 -7.69
CA THR A 32 20.26 0.02 -6.38
C THR A 32 20.26 -1.48 -6.65
N GLN A 33 21.40 -2.13 -6.44
CA GLN A 33 21.47 -3.59 -6.56
C GLN A 33 20.37 -4.17 -5.67
N ASP A 34 19.60 -5.13 -6.20
CA ASP A 34 18.58 -5.79 -5.42
C ASP A 34 19.20 -6.41 -4.16
N ARG A 35 18.43 -6.46 -3.08
CA ARG A 35 18.89 -6.92 -1.76
C ARG A 35 19.56 -8.31 -1.84
N GLY A 36 19.03 -9.21 -2.68
CA GLY A 36 19.62 -10.54 -2.87
C GLY A 36 21.03 -10.51 -3.45
N THR A 37 21.29 -9.59 -4.36
CA THR A 37 22.63 -9.39 -4.94
C THR A 37 23.60 -8.81 -3.91
N GLN A 38 23.16 -7.86 -3.08
CA GLN A 38 23.97 -7.29 -2.01
C GLN A 38 24.33 -8.35 -0.94
N LEU A 39 23.37 -9.18 -0.52
CA LEU A 39 23.62 -10.29 0.40
C LEU A 39 24.62 -11.29 -0.15
N ARG A 40 24.49 -11.71 -1.41
CA ARG A 40 25.44 -12.64 -2.04
C ARG A 40 26.84 -12.05 -2.15
N ALA A 41 26.96 -10.77 -2.50
CA ALA A 41 28.25 -10.09 -2.59
C ALA A 41 28.94 -9.99 -1.21
N ALA A 42 28.18 -9.63 -0.16
CA ALA A 42 28.69 -9.59 1.21
C ALA A 42 29.09 -10.99 1.71
N GLN A 43 28.28 -12.03 1.41
CA GLN A 43 28.61 -13.41 1.77
C GLN A 43 29.90 -13.90 1.11
N ALA A 44 30.15 -13.53 -0.14
CA ALA A 44 31.40 -13.87 -0.83
C ALA A 44 32.65 -13.25 -0.15
N GLY A 45 32.49 -12.12 0.54
CA GLY A 45 33.54 -11.45 1.32
C GLY A 45 33.67 -11.91 2.79
N ALA A 46 32.75 -12.76 3.27
CA ALA A 46 32.63 -13.11 4.69
C ALA A 46 33.91 -13.71 5.29
N ASP A 47 34.60 -14.59 4.57
CA ASP A 47 35.88 -15.19 5.00
C ASP A 47 36.99 -14.14 5.14
N GLN A 48 37.03 -13.13 4.28
CA GLN A 48 37.98 -12.03 4.39
C GLN A 48 37.68 -11.18 5.60
N THR A 49 36.41 -10.88 5.85
CA THR A 49 35.96 -10.17 7.07
C THR A 49 36.35 -10.94 8.31
N GLY A 50 36.11 -12.26 8.37
CA GLY A 50 36.50 -13.09 9.50
C GLY A 50 37.99 -13.03 9.80
N ARG A 51 38.84 -13.14 8.78
CA ARG A 51 40.30 -13.00 8.91
C ARG A 51 40.73 -11.62 9.37
N ALA A 52 40.13 -10.56 8.83
CA ALA A 52 40.44 -9.18 9.22
C ALA A 52 40.09 -8.89 10.68
N LEU A 53 39.06 -9.55 11.21
CA LEU A 53 38.62 -9.45 12.59
C LEU A 53 39.33 -10.43 13.55
N GLY A 54 40.27 -11.25 13.05
CA GLY A 54 41.00 -12.22 13.83
C GLY A 54 40.15 -13.38 14.36
N LEU A 55 39.06 -13.71 13.68
CA LEU A 55 38.26 -14.88 14.04
C LEU A 55 39.01 -16.18 13.75
N ARG A 56 38.65 -17.25 14.45
CA ARG A 56 39.26 -18.57 14.29
C ARG A 56 38.88 -19.19 12.93
N SER A 57 39.69 -20.09 12.40
CA SER A 57 39.43 -20.80 11.16
C SER A 57 38.28 -21.82 11.24
N ASP A 58 37.87 -22.20 12.45
CA ASP A 58 36.72 -23.07 12.71
C ASP A 58 35.41 -22.29 12.96
N GLU A 59 35.48 -20.95 12.93
CA GLU A 59 34.33 -20.06 12.87
C GLU A 59 34.03 -19.68 11.42
N GLN A 60 32.74 -19.66 11.06
CA GLN A 60 32.26 -19.17 9.75
C GLN A 60 31.24 -18.06 9.95
N LEU A 61 31.20 -17.14 9.00
CA LEU A 61 30.29 -16.01 9.00
C LEU A 61 29.14 -16.23 7.99
N VAL A 62 27.94 -16.02 8.45
CA VAL A 62 26.71 -16.03 7.62
C VAL A 62 26.14 -14.62 7.60
N VAL A 63 26.07 -14.02 6.42
CA VAL A 63 25.47 -12.69 6.25
C VAL A 63 23.95 -12.79 6.36
N THR A 64 23.38 -11.99 7.25
CA THR A 64 21.93 -11.96 7.45
C THR A 64 21.29 -10.67 6.91
N ASP A 65 22.04 -9.57 6.87
CA ASP A 65 21.58 -8.31 6.31
C ASP A 65 22.70 -7.41 5.82
N VAL A 66 22.37 -6.51 4.86
CA VAL A 66 23.25 -5.45 4.37
C VAL A 66 22.42 -4.17 4.24
N ILE A 67 22.82 -3.14 4.96
CA ILE A 67 22.27 -1.79 4.86
C ILE A 67 23.32 -0.93 4.19
N ALA A 68 22.95 -0.23 3.10
CA ALA A 68 23.83 0.68 2.38
C ALA A 68 23.37 2.12 2.59
N ASP A 69 24.29 2.96 3.01
CA ASP A 69 24.07 4.39 3.18
C ASP A 69 24.21 5.15 1.85
N PRO A 70 23.59 6.33 1.72
CA PRO A 70 23.71 7.16 0.51
C PRO A 70 25.14 7.57 0.15
N ASN A 71 26.07 7.61 1.14
CA ASN A 71 27.49 7.92 0.94
C ASN A 71 28.32 6.70 0.48
N GLY A 72 27.69 5.54 0.28
CA GLY A 72 28.31 4.29 -0.13
C GLY A 72 28.88 3.45 1.02
N ALA A 73 28.78 3.90 2.27
CA ALA A 73 29.12 3.07 3.43
C ALA A 73 28.11 1.91 3.55
N ARG A 74 28.55 0.80 4.14
CA ARG A 74 27.71 -0.38 4.34
C ARG A 74 27.79 -0.88 5.76
N HIS A 75 26.69 -1.43 6.26
CA HIS A 75 26.59 -2.09 7.54
C HIS A 75 26.16 -3.52 7.29
N VAL A 76 27.10 -4.45 7.46
CA VAL A 76 26.88 -5.87 7.17
C VAL A 76 26.69 -6.62 8.48
N ARG A 77 25.51 -7.23 8.64
CA ARG A 77 25.18 -8.04 9.82
C ARG A 77 25.57 -9.48 9.60
N TYR A 78 26.26 -10.07 10.57
CA TYR A 78 26.74 -11.44 10.54
C TYR A 78 26.20 -12.25 11.70
N HIS A 79 25.77 -13.49 11.43
CA HIS A 79 25.73 -14.57 12.40
C HIS A 79 27.03 -15.37 12.30
N ARG A 80 27.40 -16.04 13.39
CA ARG A 80 28.57 -16.93 13.42
C ARG A 80 28.15 -18.38 13.55
N THR A 81 28.92 -19.28 12.97
CA THR A 81 28.90 -20.71 13.29
C THR A 81 30.28 -21.13 13.81
N PHE A 82 30.33 -22.16 14.65
CA PHE A 82 31.55 -22.78 15.18
C PHE A 82 31.48 -24.27 14.92
N HIS A 83 32.41 -24.82 14.13
CA HIS A 83 32.33 -26.21 13.64
C HIS A 83 30.97 -26.57 13.03
N GLY A 84 30.32 -25.64 12.35
CA GLY A 84 28.99 -25.79 11.74
C GLY A 84 27.83 -25.64 12.73
N LEU A 85 28.06 -25.50 14.04
CA LEU A 85 27.01 -25.23 15.03
C LEU A 85 26.69 -23.71 15.04
N ARG A 86 25.43 -23.36 15.08
CA ARG A 86 24.96 -21.98 15.23
C ARG A 86 25.43 -21.40 16.55
N VAL A 87 25.92 -20.15 16.55
CA VAL A 87 26.34 -19.44 17.75
C VAL A 87 25.28 -18.45 18.19
N ILE A 88 24.60 -18.72 19.28
CA ILE A 88 23.64 -17.81 19.91
C ILE A 88 24.41 -16.73 20.69
N GLY A 89 24.09 -15.45 20.46
CA GLY A 89 24.77 -14.32 21.07
C GLY A 89 26.13 -14.00 20.46
N GLY A 90 26.50 -14.65 19.35
CA GLY A 90 27.76 -14.40 18.65
C GLY A 90 27.66 -13.45 17.46
N ASP A 91 26.49 -12.89 17.18
CA ASP A 91 26.25 -11.97 16.07
C ASP A 91 26.98 -10.62 16.24
N PHE A 92 27.25 -9.98 15.11
CA PHE A 92 27.85 -8.64 15.08
C PHE A 92 27.48 -7.89 13.79
N VAL A 93 27.74 -6.58 13.79
CA VAL A 93 27.62 -5.72 12.60
C VAL A 93 28.99 -5.14 12.27
N ALA A 94 29.52 -5.43 11.08
CA ALA A 94 30.69 -4.75 10.54
C ALA A 94 30.25 -3.48 9.80
N HIS A 95 30.85 -2.35 10.19
CA HIS A 95 30.63 -1.07 9.54
C HIS A 95 31.78 -0.85 8.55
N GLU A 96 31.42 -0.71 7.26
CA GLU A 96 32.38 -0.62 6.16
C GLU A 96 32.29 0.75 5.49
N SER A 97 33.41 1.30 5.10
CA SER A 97 33.48 2.48 4.25
C SER A 97 32.98 2.18 2.83
N ALA A 98 32.78 3.21 2.02
CA ALA A 98 32.46 3.06 0.59
C ALA A 98 33.50 2.24 -0.21
N SER A 99 34.75 2.18 0.28
CA SER A 99 35.81 1.33 -0.32
C SER A 99 35.79 -0.12 0.17
N GLY A 100 34.89 -0.49 1.08
CA GLY A 100 34.78 -1.83 1.67
C GLY A 100 35.74 -2.09 2.84
N ALA A 101 36.45 -1.07 3.33
CA ALA A 101 37.30 -1.21 4.52
C ALA A 101 36.45 -1.18 5.79
N ILE A 102 36.66 -2.12 6.71
CA ILE A 102 36.00 -2.16 8.02
C ILE A 102 36.49 -0.98 8.85
N THR A 103 35.56 -0.09 9.23
CA THR A 103 35.85 1.11 10.05
C THR A 103 35.60 0.88 11.53
N SER A 104 34.61 0.04 11.86
CA SER A 104 34.30 -0.37 13.24
C SER A 104 33.43 -1.64 13.22
N VAL A 105 33.23 -2.24 14.41
CA VAL A 105 32.39 -3.41 14.59
C VAL A 105 31.54 -3.25 15.85
N THR A 106 30.24 -3.47 15.72
CA THR A 106 29.35 -3.58 16.87
C THR A 106 29.17 -5.05 17.21
N TRP A 107 29.73 -5.47 18.32
CA TRP A 107 29.70 -6.86 18.78
C TRP A 107 28.58 -7.11 19.78
N ASN A 108 27.89 -8.25 19.66
CA ASN A 108 27.10 -8.81 20.76
C ASN A 108 28.03 -9.51 21.75
N ALA A 109 28.73 -10.57 21.33
CA ALA A 109 29.86 -11.14 22.12
C ALA A 109 31.16 -10.90 21.34
N SER A 110 32.09 -10.15 21.95
CA SER A 110 33.41 -9.86 21.38
C SER A 110 34.36 -11.04 21.56
N GLY A 111 35.28 -11.18 20.59
CA GLY A 111 36.35 -12.17 20.67
C GLY A 111 36.01 -13.50 19.96
N GLN A 112 36.91 -14.45 20.11
CA GLN A 112 36.85 -15.77 19.50
C GLN A 112 35.80 -16.63 20.22
N VAL A 113 35.00 -17.39 19.45
CA VAL A 113 34.12 -18.41 20.01
C VAL A 113 34.86 -19.72 20.06
N ALA A 114 35.00 -20.28 21.25
CA ALA A 114 35.60 -21.60 21.44
C ALA A 114 34.94 -22.32 22.61
N VAL A 115 34.63 -23.58 22.41
CA VAL A 115 34.17 -24.52 23.46
C VAL A 115 35.13 -25.66 23.59
N ALA A 116 35.25 -26.26 24.79
CA ALA A 116 36.19 -27.35 25.05
C ALA A 116 35.88 -28.63 24.24
N SER A 117 34.63 -28.84 23.90
CA SER A 117 34.16 -29.99 23.09
C SER A 117 32.87 -29.64 22.38
N THR A 118 32.69 -30.18 21.20
CA THR A 118 31.41 -30.15 20.45
C THR A 118 30.58 -31.41 20.65
N THR A 119 31.02 -32.32 21.54
CA THR A 119 30.29 -33.54 21.91
C THR A 119 29.49 -33.30 23.18
N PRO A 120 28.14 -33.38 23.12
CA PRO A 120 27.33 -33.15 24.31
C PRO A 120 27.44 -34.29 25.33
N GLN A 121 27.30 -33.98 26.60
CA GLN A 121 27.29 -34.98 27.72
C GLN A 121 25.86 -35.49 28.00
N ILE A 122 24.84 -34.73 27.63
CA ILE A 122 23.44 -35.16 27.74
C ILE A 122 22.83 -35.37 26.36
N ALA A 123 21.86 -36.28 26.25
CA ALA A 123 21.14 -36.52 25.01
C ALA A 123 20.19 -35.34 24.70
N ALA A 124 19.91 -35.08 23.40
CA ALA A 124 19.00 -34.04 22.98
C ALA A 124 17.58 -34.22 23.58
N SER A 125 17.10 -35.47 23.71
CA SER A 125 15.83 -35.77 24.38
C SER A 125 15.80 -35.34 25.86
N SER A 126 16.92 -35.46 26.56
CA SER A 126 17.04 -34.98 27.96
C SER A 126 17.02 -33.46 28.04
N ALA A 127 17.67 -32.77 27.08
CA ALA A 127 17.63 -31.33 27.00
C ALA A 127 16.21 -30.84 26.69
N VAL A 128 15.51 -31.47 25.71
CA VAL A 128 14.11 -31.17 25.39
C VAL A 128 13.20 -31.36 26.60
N ALA A 129 13.34 -32.47 27.34
CA ALA A 129 12.54 -32.71 28.56
C ALA A 129 12.74 -31.63 29.65
N LYS A 130 13.92 -31.00 29.69
CA LYS A 130 14.25 -29.94 30.67
C LYS A 130 13.87 -28.56 30.19
N GLY A 131 13.96 -28.29 28.87
CA GLY A 131 13.77 -26.96 28.30
C GLY A 131 12.36 -26.70 27.72
N ALA A 132 11.56 -27.75 27.50
CA ALA A 132 10.25 -27.57 26.92
C ALA A 132 9.28 -26.87 27.88
N VAL A 133 8.58 -25.85 27.37
CA VAL A 133 7.47 -25.20 28.07
C VAL A 133 6.27 -26.13 28.07
N THR A 134 5.66 -26.35 29.24
CA THR A 134 4.50 -27.23 29.42
C THR A 134 3.20 -26.43 29.52
N GLY A 135 2.05 -27.10 29.30
CA GLY A 135 0.73 -26.47 29.44
C GLY A 135 0.26 -25.65 28.22
N LEU A 136 0.99 -25.71 27.11
CA LEU A 136 0.59 -25.06 25.87
C LEU A 136 -0.54 -25.85 25.17
N ARG A 137 -1.47 -25.15 24.56
CA ARG A 137 -2.49 -25.68 23.66
C ARG A 137 -1.94 -25.74 22.24
N GLU A 138 -2.44 -26.64 21.41
CA GLU A 138 -2.00 -26.80 20.01
C GLU A 138 -0.48 -26.87 19.84
N ALA A 139 0.20 -27.44 20.83
CA ALA A 139 1.65 -27.47 20.90
C ALA A 139 2.24 -28.39 19.83
N ALA A 140 3.18 -27.87 19.05
CA ALA A 140 4.06 -28.70 18.23
C ALA A 140 5.03 -29.49 19.12
N ALA A 141 5.52 -30.64 18.62
CA ALA A 141 6.56 -31.38 19.35
C ALA A 141 7.82 -30.52 19.52
N PRO A 142 8.31 -30.31 20.75
CA PRO A 142 9.51 -29.51 21.00
C PRO A 142 10.73 -30.06 20.26
N LYS A 143 11.60 -29.16 19.78
CA LYS A 143 12.82 -29.50 19.04
C LYS A 143 14.04 -28.98 19.79
N GLY A 144 15.08 -29.78 19.87
CA GLY A 144 16.38 -29.40 20.46
C GLY A 144 17.47 -29.38 19.39
N GLU A 145 18.06 -28.23 19.14
CA GLU A 145 19.19 -28.03 18.23
C GLU A 145 20.48 -27.86 19.05
N LEU A 146 21.56 -28.58 18.68
CA LEU A 146 22.86 -28.39 19.31
C LEU A 146 23.48 -27.07 18.79
N VAL A 147 23.90 -26.21 19.73
CA VAL A 147 24.39 -24.84 19.45
C VAL A 147 25.57 -24.51 20.33
N VAL A 148 26.24 -23.41 20.05
CA VAL A 148 27.15 -22.76 20.99
C VAL A 148 26.45 -21.53 21.58
N TYR A 149 26.36 -21.41 22.88
CA TYR A 149 25.83 -20.23 23.56
C TYR A 149 26.96 -19.32 24.00
N ALA A 150 27.05 -18.11 23.42
CA ALA A 150 28.09 -17.12 23.70
C ALA A 150 27.57 -15.91 24.50
N GLY A 151 26.29 -15.89 24.92
CA GLY A 151 25.70 -14.80 25.71
C GLY A 151 26.09 -14.81 27.19
N GLY A 152 26.87 -15.81 27.66
CA GLY A 152 27.39 -15.90 29.02
C GLY A 152 28.81 -15.32 29.19
N LYS A 153 29.42 -15.60 30.33
CA LYS A 153 30.81 -15.18 30.62
C LYS A 153 31.85 -15.85 29.71
N ALA A 154 31.56 -17.04 29.23
CA ALA A 154 32.34 -17.78 28.24
C ALA A 154 31.41 -18.62 27.36
N PRO A 155 31.79 -18.88 26.10
CA PRO A 155 31.02 -19.76 25.23
C PRO A 155 30.93 -21.18 25.79
N VAL A 156 29.74 -21.79 25.75
CA VAL A 156 29.48 -23.17 26.17
C VAL A 156 28.70 -23.93 25.11
N LEU A 157 28.88 -25.25 25.05
CA LEU A 157 28.03 -26.10 24.22
C LEU A 157 26.65 -26.23 24.87
N ALA A 158 25.59 -26.03 24.13
CA ALA A 158 24.22 -26.03 24.64
C ALA A 158 23.24 -26.64 23.63
N TYR A 159 22.04 -26.91 24.09
CA TYR A 159 20.89 -27.16 23.21
C TYR A 159 19.97 -25.95 23.26
N ASP A 160 19.56 -25.48 22.10
CA ASP A 160 18.44 -24.58 21.93
C ASP A 160 17.15 -25.39 21.77
N VAL A 161 16.30 -25.34 22.77
CA VAL A 161 15.03 -26.07 22.81
C VAL A 161 13.91 -25.12 22.43
N LEU A 162 13.36 -25.26 21.23
CA LEU A 162 12.20 -24.51 20.75
C LEU A 162 10.91 -25.22 21.11
N THR A 163 10.04 -24.53 21.84
CA THR A 163 8.66 -24.94 22.11
C THR A 163 7.70 -23.94 21.49
N ALA A 164 6.78 -24.41 20.65
CA ALA A 164 5.77 -23.56 20.00
C ALA A 164 4.36 -24.06 20.29
N GLY A 165 3.41 -23.14 20.47
CA GLY A 165 2.01 -23.43 20.75
C GLY A 165 1.24 -22.19 21.18
N LEU A 166 0.07 -22.37 21.80
CA LEU A 166 -0.74 -21.31 22.36
C LEU A 166 -0.70 -21.37 23.89
N LYS A 167 -0.44 -20.26 24.56
CA LYS A 167 -0.59 -20.09 26.01
C LYS A 167 -2.07 -20.24 26.41
N ALA A 168 -2.37 -20.31 27.71
CA ALA A 168 -3.76 -20.49 28.20
C ALA A 168 -4.69 -19.33 27.76
N ASP A 169 -4.16 -18.14 27.60
CA ASP A 169 -4.80 -16.92 27.12
C ASP A 169 -4.89 -16.82 25.60
N GLN A 170 -4.55 -17.88 24.87
CA GLN A 170 -4.49 -17.98 23.41
C GLN A 170 -3.33 -17.22 22.75
N THR A 171 -2.46 -16.56 23.51
CA THR A 171 -1.26 -15.91 22.98
C THR A 171 -0.36 -16.98 22.33
N PRO A 172 0.07 -16.81 21.06
CA PRO A 172 1.04 -17.69 20.45
C PRO A 172 2.39 -17.54 21.15
N THR A 173 3.16 -18.62 21.21
CA THR A 173 4.51 -18.64 21.75
C THR A 173 5.43 -19.48 20.87
N ARG A 174 6.67 -19.02 20.73
CA ARG A 174 7.80 -19.75 20.15
C ARG A 174 8.97 -19.56 21.09
N PHE A 175 8.91 -20.27 22.23
CA PHE A 175 9.83 -20.08 23.32
C PHE A 175 11.09 -20.92 23.14
N HIS A 176 12.23 -20.24 23.17
CA HIS A 176 13.56 -20.84 23.18
C HIS A 176 14.05 -21.00 24.61
N THR A 177 14.51 -22.20 24.96
CA THR A 177 15.20 -22.45 26.20
C THR A 177 16.59 -22.98 25.88
N VAL A 178 17.63 -22.28 26.29
CA VAL A 178 19.01 -22.70 26.09
C VAL A 178 19.43 -23.57 27.30
N VAL A 179 19.72 -24.83 27.03
CA VAL A 179 20.09 -25.85 28.05
C VAL A 179 21.54 -26.26 27.86
N ASP A 180 22.36 -26.11 28.90
CA ASP A 180 23.77 -26.53 28.89
C ASP A 180 23.89 -28.00 28.50
N ALA A 181 24.66 -28.31 27.47
CA ALA A 181 24.79 -29.66 26.93
C ALA A 181 25.67 -30.59 27.79
N THR A 182 26.30 -30.06 28.85
CA THR A 182 27.10 -30.81 29.82
C THR A 182 26.29 -31.12 31.08
N SER A 183 25.74 -30.09 31.70
CA SER A 183 25.06 -30.19 33.01
C SER A 183 23.53 -30.38 32.88
N GLY A 184 22.96 -29.93 31.81
CA GLY A 184 21.51 -29.86 31.63
C GLY A 184 20.86 -28.71 32.41
N ALA A 185 21.61 -27.72 32.83
CA ALA A 185 21.08 -26.52 33.45
C ALA A 185 20.52 -25.57 32.39
N THR A 186 19.42 -24.89 32.72
CA THR A 186 18.89 -23.80 31.87
C THR A 186 19.81 -22.60 31.99
N LEU A 187 20.30 -22.08 30.87
CA LEU A 187 21.20 -20.93 30.80
C LEU A 187 20.44 -19.63 30.58
N THR A 188 19.46 -19.65 29.68
CA THR A 188 18.61 -18.51 29.34
C THR A 188 17.38 -19.00 28.59
N GLY A 189 16.45 -18.11 28.37
CA GLY A 189 15.31 -18.34 27.50
C GLY A 189 14.70 -17.02 27.02
N TRP A 190 14.06 -17.05 25.87
CA TRP A 190 13.31 -15.91 25.30
C TRP A 190 12.17 -16.44 24.45
N ASP A 191 11.12 -15.62 24.29
CA ASP A 191 10.06 -15.87 23.31
C ASP A 191 10.41 -15.12 22.01
N GLU A 192 10.32 -15.78 20.85
CA GLU A 192 10.44 -15.10 19.56
C GLU A 192 9.20 -14.23 19.29
N VAL A 193 8.07 -14.61 19.87
CA VAL A 193 6.83 -13.84 19.76
C VAL A 193 6.90 -12.70 20.79
N GLN A 194 7.31 -11.53 20.32
CA GLN A 194 7.38 -10.31 21.11
C GLN A 194 6.05 -9.57 21.00
N GLN A 195 5.05 -10.05 21.71
CA GLN A 195 3.75 -9.40 21.76
C GLN A 195 3.24 -9.40 23.19
N GLY A 196 2.80 -8.23 23.65
CA GLY A 196 2.03 -8.12 24.89
C GLY A 196 0.64 -8.76 24.72
N SER A 197 -0.02 -9.03 25.83
CA SER A 197 -1.42 -9.43 25.85
C SER A 197 -2.28 -8.24 26.22
N GLY A 198 -3.20 -7.84 25.33
CA GLY A 198 -4.16 -6.76 25.58
C GLY A 198 -5.59 -7.26 25.69
N LYS A 199 -6.37 -6.71 26.63
CA LYS A 199 -7.80 -6.92 26.69
C LYS A 199 -8.53 -5.61 26.46
N GLY A 200 -8.97 -5.41 25.20
CA GLY A 200 -9.74 -4.26 24.79
C GLY A 200 -11.21 -4.33 25.18
N ILE A 201 -11.91 -3.22 25.04
CA ILE A 201 -13.34 -3.10 25.29
C ILE A 201 -14.13 -3.87 24.21
N PHE A 202 -13.72 -3.73 22.94
CA PHE A 202 -14.41 -4.29 21.78
C PHE A 202 -13.69 -5.53 21.23
N VAL A 203 -12.35 -5.47 21.08
CA VAL A 203 -11.58 -6.55 20.45
C VAL A 203 -11.39 -7.77 21.36
N GLY A 204 -11.77 -7.70 22.64
CA GLY A 204 -11.54 -8.78 23.59
C GLY A 204 -10.06 -8.97 23.93
N THR A 205 -9.67 -10.21 24.23
CA THR A 205 -8.25 -10.51 24.51
C THR A 205 -7.51 -10.78 23.19
N VAL A 206 -6.50 -9.95 22.93
CA VAL A 206 -5.71 -9.98 21.70
C VAL A 206 -4.20 -9.90 22.02
N ALA A 207 -3.38 -10.36 21.09
CA ALA A 207 -1.96 -10.06 21.09
C ALA A 207 -1.74 -8.67 20.48
N ILE A 208 -0.91 -7.86 21.10
CA ILE A 208 -0.53 -6.51 20.64
C ILE A 208 0.98 -6.36 20.64
N GLY A 209 1.52 -5.57 19.70
CA GLY A 209 2.93 -5.24 19.64
C GLY A 209 3.34 -4.32 20.78
N THR A 210 4.36 -4.71 21.52
CA THR A 210 4.90 -3.93 22.63
C THR A 210 6.40 -3.80 22.54
N THR A 211 6.97 -2.81 23.19
CA THR A 211 8.42 -2.60 23.28
C THR A 211 8.83 -2.34 24.73
N GLY A 212 10.11 -2.56 25.03
CA GLY A 212 10.65 -2.40 26.37
C GLY A 212 10.94 -3.73 27.05
N ALA A 213 11.05 -3.72 28.37
CA ALA A 213 11.28 -4.90 29.20
C ALA A 213 10.77 -4.60 30.61
N ALA A 214 10.49 -5.66 31.38
CA ALA A 214 10.08 -5.50 32.79
C ALA A 214 11.05 -4.58 33.57
N PRO A 215 10.55 -3.66 34.37
CA PRO A 215 9.14 -3.40 34.70
C PRO A 215 8.51 -2.27 33.88
N SER A 216 8.95 -2.01 32.67
CA SER A 216 8.49 -0.85 31.87
C SER A 216 8.31 -1.20 30.40
N TYR A 217 7.28 -1.98 30.10
CA TYR A 217 6.80 -2.16 28.73
C TYR A 217 6.03 -0.95 28.24
N GLN A 218 5.97 -0.75 26.94
CA GLN A 218 5.17 0.28 26.28
C GLN A 218 4.26 -0.35 25.22
N MET A 219 3.04 0.14 25.12
CA MET A 219 2.08 -0.21 24.07
C MET A 219 2.51 0.44 22.76
N LYS A 220 3.53 -0.13 22.14
CA LYS A 220 4.19 0.35 20.93
C LYS A 220 4.78 -0.83 20.16
N ASP A 221 4.39 -0.99 18.91
CA ASP A 221 4.91 -2.05 18.04
C ASP A 221 6.26 -1.71 17.39
N THR A 222 6.82 -2.66 16.65
CA THR A 222 8.12 -2.51 15.97
C THR A 222 8.07 -1.61 14.75
N THR A 223 6.89 -1.33 14.19
CA THR A 223 6.70 -0.38 13.09
C THR A 223 6.61 1.06 13.60
N GLY A 224 6.31 1.23 14.88
CA GLY A 224 6.17 2.52 15.52
C GLY A 224 4.73 2.98 15.71
N ASN A 225 3.72 2.11 15.51
CA ASN A 225 2.39 2.39 16.04
C ASN A 225 2.45 2.39 17.56
N TYR A 226 1.78 3.33 18.21
CA TYR A 226 1.70 3.38 19.67
C TYR A 226 0.48 4.15 20.17
N ALA A 227 -0.02 3.74 21.34
CA ALA A 227 -1.14 4.38 21.98
C ALA A 227 -0.71 5.30 23.13
N THR A 228 -1.43 6.42 23.28
CA THR A 228 -1.23 7.39 24.38
C THR A 228 -2.55 7.82 25.00
N ASP A 229 -2.54 8.11 26.28
CA ASP A 229 -3.67 8.60 27.08
C ASP A 229 -3.61 10.12 27.18
N LEU A 230 -4.62 10.81 26.63
CA LEU A 230 -4.78 12.26 26.76
C LEU A 230 -5.34 12.70 28.12
N ARG A 231 -5.84 11.77 28.93
CA ARG A 231 -6.41 12.08 30.26
C ARG A 231 -7.50 13.17 30.19
N ASN A 232 -8.34 13.09 29.17
CA ASN A 232 -9.38 14.04 28.84
C ASN A 232 -8.89 15.46 28.46
N ALA A 233 -7.59 15.63 28.16
CA ALA A 233 -7.10 16.85 27.54
C ALA A 233 -7.54 16.94 26.07
N THR A 234 -7.62 18.16 25.55
CA THR A 234 -7.96 18.46 24.14
C THR A 234 -6.73 18.83 23.31
N THR A 235 -5.56 18.81 23.90
CA THR A 235 -4.29 19.18 23.26
C THR A 235 -3.15 18.29 23.73
N GLY A 236 -2.04 18.32 23.00
CA GLY A 236 -0.81 17.58 23.34
C GLY A 236 -0.76 16.18 22.74
N THR A 237 0.27 15.45 23.11
CA THR A 237 0.57 14.13 22.57
C THR A 237 0.06 12.97 23.44
N GLY A 238 -0.47 13.29 24.61
CA GLY A 238 -0.82 12.30 25.63
C GLY A 238 0.40 11.70 26.34
N THR A 239 0.14 10.84 27.31
CA THR A 239 1.15 10.05 28.03
C THR A 239 1.15 8.64 27.49
N ALA A 240 2.32 8.09 27.14
CA ALA A 240 2.41 6.70 26.71
C ALA A 240 1.91 5.76 27.83
N PHE A 241 1.17 4.73 27.44
CA PHE A 241 0.83 3.65 28.36
C PHE A 241 2.10 2.87 28.69
N THR A 242 2.30 2.57 29.98
CA THR A 242 3.40 1.75 30.49
C THR A 242 2.85 0.66 31.39
N ASP A 243 3.43 -0.52 31.31
CA ASP A 243 3.03 -1.68 32.11
C ASP A 243 4.26 -2.45 32.63
N ALA A 244 4.09 -3.19 33.72
CA ALA A 244 5.18 -3.90 34.38
C ALA A 244 5.33 -5.36 33.90
N ASP A 245 4.26 -6.00 33.48
CA ASP A 245 4.19 -7.43 33.17
C ASP A 245 3.72 -7.73 31.71
N ASP A 246 3.54 -6.66 30.92
CA ASP A 246 3.11 -6.72 29.52
C ASP A 246 1.68 -7.30 29.33
N VAL A 247 0.82 -7.12 30.34
CA VAL A 247 -0.60 -7.51 30.30
C VAL A 247 -1.48 -6.28 30.45
N TRP A 248 -2.15 -5.89 29.38
CA TRP A 248 -2.78 -4.59 29.22
C TRP A 248 -4.30 -4.66 29.26
N GLY A 249 -4.91 -3.77 29.99
CA GLY A 249 -6.36 -3.59 29.99
C GLY A 249 -7.12 -4.72 30.69
N SER A 250 -8.32 -4.40 31.12
CA SER A 250 -9.26 -5.35 31.75
C SER A 250 -10.46 -5.70 30.86
N GLY A 251 -10.60 -5.04 29.72
CA GLY A 251 -11.79 -5.10 28.86
C GLY A 251 -12.94 -4.21 29.35
N ALA A 252 -12.75 -3.43 30.40
CA ALA A 252 -13.76 -2.53 30.93
C ALA A 252 -13.40 -1.07 30.64
N ASN A 253 -14.41 -0.24 30.37
CA ASN A 253 -14.23 1.20 30.13
C ASN A 253 -13.65 1.96 31.35
N SER A 254 -13.75 1.40 32.55
CA SER A 254 -13.14 1.97 33.76
C SER A 254 -11.62 1.83 33.81
N ASP A 255 -11.05 0.96 33.00
CA ASP A 255 -9.62 0.79 32.82
C ASP A 255 -9.18 1.47 31.52
N ARG A 256 -8.51 2.58 31.66
CA ARG A 256 -8.13 3.44 30.52
C ARG A 256 -7.23 2.75 29.50
N SER A 257 -6.43 1.77 29.93
CA SER A 257 -5.59 1.00 29.03
C SER A 257 -6.40 0.09 28.10
N SER A 258 -7.64 -0.28 28.46
CA SER A 258 -8.52 -1.07 27.58
C SER A 258 -8.84 -0.36 26.27
N ALA A 259 -9.19 0.94 26.31
CA ALA A 259 -9.37 1.73 25.09
C ALA A 259 -8.04 1.92 24.32
N GLY A 260 -6.93 2.00 25.05
CA GLY A 260 -5.59 2.00 24.47
C GLY A 260 -5.29 0.72 23.68
N VAL A 261 -5.71 -0.45 24.20
CA VAL A 261 -5.58 -1.76 23.52
C VAL A 261 -6.39 -1.78 22.23
N ASP A 262 -7.67 -1.37 22.25
CA ASP A 262 -8.50 -1.34 21.04
C ASP A 262 -7.88 -0.44 19.96
N ALA A 263 -7.50 0.79 20.31
CA ALA A 263 -6.91 1.73 19.38
C ALA A 263 -5.54 1.26 18.82
N HIS A 264 -4.72 0.61 19.66
CA HIS A 264 -3.42 0.09 19.26
C HIS A 264 -3.57 -1.13 18.33
N TYR A 265 -4.39 -2.09 18.71
CA TYR A 265 -4.72 -3.25 17.88
C TYR A 265 -5.33 -2.83 16.54
N GLY A 266 -6.24 -1.85 16.54
CA GLY A 266 -6.81 -1.29 15.32
C GLY A 266 -5.75 -0.67 14.41
N ALA A 267 -4.79 0.07 14.98
CA ALA A 267 -3.68 0.64 14.23
C ALA A 267 -2.74 -0.44 13.65
N GLU A 268 -2.43 -1.48 14.40
CA GLU A 268 -1.63 -2.62 13.93
C GLU A 268 -2.34 -3.36 12.79
N LYS A 269 -3.60 -3.71 12.96
CA LYS A 269 -4.35 -4.45 11.93
C LYS A 269 -4.55 -3.61 10.66
N THR A 270 -4.74 -2.31 10.80
CA THR A 270 -4.79 -1.40 9.65
C THR A 270 -3.45 -1.35 8.92
N TYR A 271 -2.34 -1.21 9.65
CA TYR A 271 -1.01 -1.24 9.05
C TYR A 271 -0.75 -2.57 8.33
N GLU A 272 -1.04 -3.70 8.99
CA GLU A 272 -0.88 -5.05 8.43
C GLU A 272 -1.72 -5.24 7.16
N PHE A 273 -2.98 -4.82 7.17
CA PHE A 273 -3.87 -4.87 6.01
C PHE A 273 -3.30 -4.09 4.83
N TYR A 274 -2.97 -2.81 5.02
CA TYR A 274 -2.40 -2.01 3.95
C TYR A 274 -1.09 -2.58 3.41
N ASN A 275 -0.24 -3.12 4.27
CA ASN A 275 1.05 -3.67 3.89
C ASN A 275 0.92 -5.02 3.16
N THR A 276 0.12 -5.95 3.69
CA THR A 276 0.07 -7.33 3.18
C THR A 276 -0.94 -7.51 2.04
N VAL A 277 -2.08 -6.81 2.09
CA VAL A 277 -3.16 -6.95 1.10
C VAL A 277 -2.99 -5.95 -0.05
N LEU A 278 -2.61 -4.71 0.28
CA LEU A 278 -2.57 -3.60 -0.67
C LEU A 278 -1.15 -3.16 -1.06
N GLY A 279 -0.11 -3.74 -0.44
CA GLY A 279 1.30 -3.44 -0.73
C GLY A 279 1.74 -2.04 -0.33
N ARG A 280 1.05 -1.41 0.66
CA ARG A 280 1.36 -0.07 1.16
C ARG A 280 1.90 -0.13 2.59
N ALA A 281 3.12 0.30 2.80
CA ALA A 281 3.80 0.28 4.10
C ALA A 281 3.36 1.45 5.00
N GLY A 282 2.15 1.37 5.57
CA GLY A 282 1.57 2.37 6.47
C GLY A 282 1.01 3.62 5.76
N ILE A 283 0.55 4.61 6.56
CA ILE A 283 -0.10 5.83 6.08
C ILE A 283 0.78 6.59 5.07
N TYR A 284 2.06 6.75 5.36
CA TYR A 284 3.02 7.49 4.52
C TYR A 284 3.74 6.60 3.49
N ASN A 285 3.43 5.32 3.42
CA ASN A 285 4.13 4.33 2.57
C ASN A 285 5.65 4.32 2.77
N ASN A 286 6.10 4.51 4.00
CA ASN A 286 7.52 4.58 4.39
C ASN A 286 7.93 3.57 5.46
N GLY A 287 7.05 2.65 5.82
CA GLY A 287 7.28 1.62 6.83
C GLY A 287 7.08 2.08 8.28
N ASN A 288 6.70 3.33 8.51
CA ASN A 288 6.47 3.85 9.85
C ASN A 288 5.01 3.77 10.26
N GLY A 289 4.79 3.36 11.49
CA GLY A 289 3.51 3.47 12.19
C GLY A 289 3.25 4.89 12.70
N VAL A 290 2.09 5.09 13.33
CA VAL A 290 1.62 6.39 13.81
C VAL A 290 1.07 6.30 15.23
N ARG A 291 0.85 7.46 15.84
CA ARG A 291 0.26 7.58 17.18
C ARG A 291 -1.26 7.49 17.14
N SER A 292 -1.82 6.77 18.10
CA SER A 292 -3.25 6.81 18.46
C SER A 292 -3.41 7.44 19.83
N ARG A 293 -4.21 8.51 19.96
CA ARG A 293 -4.49 9.17 21.22
C ARG A 293 -5.90 8.83 21.66
N VAL A 294 -6.05 8.21 22.81
CA VAL A 294 -7.37 7.89 23.40
C VAL A 294 -7.74 8.87 24.51
N HIS A 295 -8.99 8.86 24.90
CA HIS A 295 -9.54 9.70 25.99
C HIS A 295 -9.39 11.19 25.73
N TYR A 296 -9.78 11.62 24.53
CA TYR A 296 -9.75 13.01 24.13
C TYR A 296 -10.98 13.76 24.67
N GLY A 297 -10.74 14.88 25.37
CA GLY A 297 -11.79 15.76 25.85
C GLY A 297 -12.64 15.12 26.96
N ASN A 298 -13.76 15.77 27.28
CA ASN A 298 -14.74 15.26 28.25
C ASN A 298 -16.07 15.02 27.54
N ALA A 299 -16.53 13.78 27.54
CA ALA A 299 -17.73 13.35 26.82
C ALA A 299 -17.72 13.73 25.34
N TYR A 300 -16.53 13.65 24.71
CA TYR A 300 -16.37 13.98 23.30
C TYR A 300 -16.85 12.83 22.42
N VAL A 301 -17.85 13.14 21.57
CA VAL A 301 -18.57 12.16 20.75
C VAL A 301 -18.07 12.23 19.32
N ASN A 302 -16.78 11.99 19.12
CA ASN A 302 -16.16 11.85 17.79
C ASN A 302 -14.78 11.22 17.90
N ALA A 303 -14.26 10.74 16.75
CA ALA A 303 -12.86 10.41 16.49
C ALA A 303 -12.39 11.23 15.29
N PHE A 304 -11.09 11.41 15.11
CA PHE A 304 -10.54 12.12 13.94
C PHE A 304 -9.06 11.88 13.71
N TRP A 305 -8.68 11.94 12.46
CA TRP A 305 -7.31 12.12 11.99
C TRP A 305 -6.96 13.62 11.94
N ASP A 306 -5.84 14.04 12.50
CA ASP A 306 -5.43 15.46 12.55
C ASP A 306 -4.30 15.84 11.57
N GLY A 307 -4.01 14.99 10.58
CA GLY A 307 -2.90 15.13 9.65
C GLY A 307 -1.61 14.44 10.10
N THR A 308 -1.54 14.02 11.37
CA THR A 308 -0.33 13.39 11.94
C THR A 308 -0.60 12.20 12.87
N GLN A 309 -1.80 12.08 13.42
CA GLN A 309 -2.16 11.08 14.42
C GLN A 309 -3.68 10.89 14.52
N MET A 310 -4.11 9.74 14.97
CA MET A 310 -5.51 9.47 15.30
C MET A 310 -5.83 9.98 16.70
N THR A 311 -7.11 10.37 16.90
CA THR A 311 -7.60 10.88 18.17
C THR A 311 -9.02 10.40 18.40
N TYR A 312 -9.27 9.79 19.56
CA TYR A 312 -10.53 9.15 19.90
C TYR A 312 -11.11 9.74 21.19
N GLY A 313 -12.36 10.17 21.14
CA GLY A 313 -13.14 10.55 22.31
C GLY A 313 -13.80 9.36 22.99
N ASP A 314 -14.31 9.58 24.20
CA ASP A 314 -14.94 8.55 25.02
C ASP A 314 -16.48 8.52 24.89
N GLY A 315 -17.03 9.20 23.91
CA GLY A 315 -18.48 9.26 23.70
C GLY A 315 -19.24 10.00 24.81
N ALA A 316 -20.56 10.03 24.71
CA ALA A 316 -21.41 10.70 25.68
C ALA A 316 -21.21 10.08 27.08
N GLY A 317 -20.97 10.94 28.07
CA GLY A 317 -20.74 10.51 29.45
C GLY A 317 -19.42 9.75 29.68
N ASN A 318 -18.52 9.73 28.74
CA ASN A 318 -17.23 8.99 28.74
C ASN A 318 -17.43 7.46 28.90
N ASN A 319 -18.49 6.91 28.31
CA ASN A 319 -18.85 5.49 28.47
C ASN A 319 -18.77 4.67 27.21
N ALA A 320 -18.43 5.29 26.06
CA ALA A 320 -18.40 4.64 24.74
C ALA A 320 -17.21 5.18 23.94
N PRO A 321 -15.97 4.79 24.26
CA PRO A 321 -14.79 5.19 23.48
C PRO A 321 -14.96 4.79 22.01
N LEU A 322 -14.61 5.71 21.10
CA LEU A 322 -14.78 5.50 19.66
C LEU A 322 -13.57 4.76 19.06
N VAL A 323 -13.21 3.62 19.63
CA VAL A 323 -11.99 2.85 19.32
C VAL A 323 -12.29 1.46 18.74
N GLU A 324 -13.51 1.23 18.26
CA GLU A 324 -13.88 0.00 17.57
C GLU A 324 -13.00 -0.21 16.35
N LEU A 325 -12.81 -1.45 15.92
CA LEU A 325 -11.80 -1.82 14.94
C LEU A 325 -12.00 -1.14 13.57
N ASP A 326 -13.22 -1.12 13.08
CA ASP A 326 -13.58 -0.44 11.83
C ASP A 326 -13.40 1.09 11.92
N VAL A 327 -13.71 1.70 13.08
CA VAL A 327 -13.48 3.13 13.36
C VAL A 327 -11.99 3.43 13.41
N ALA A 328 -11.18 2.58 14.04
CA ALA A 328 -9.72 2.74 14.02
C ALA A 328 -9.16 2.64 12.60
N GLY A 329 -9.64 1.70 11.81
CA GLY A 329 -9.32 1.55 10.39
C GLY A 329 -9.77 2.76 9.56
N HIS A 330 -10.95 3.31 9.85
CA HIS A 330 -11.51 4.51 9.23
C HIS A 330 -10.58 5.73 9.42
N GLU A 331 -10.21 6.02 10.67
CA GLU A 331 -9.36 7.18 10.98
C GLU A 331 -7.97 7.09 10.33
N MET A 332 -7.34 5.91 10.37
CA MET A 332 -6.07 5.72 9.66
C MET A 332 -6.21 5.86 8.15
N SER A 333 -7.34 5.50 7.59
CA SER A 333 -7.60 5.59 6.15
C SER A 333 -7.79 7.02 5.67
N HIS A 334 -8.22 7.96 6.53
CA HIS A 334 -8.12 9.40 6.23
C HIS A 334 -6.67 9.81 5.96
N GLY A 335 -5.72 9.34 6.79
CA GLY A 335 -4.31 9.58 6.57
C GLY A 335 -3.80 8.96 5.25
N VAL A 336 -4.28 7.78 4.88
CA VAL A 336 -3.95 7.18 3.58
C VAL A 336 -4.54 7.99 2.43
N THR A 337 -5.78 8.44 2.54
CA THR A 337 -6.45 9.29 1.54
C THR A 337 -5.70 10.60 1.34
N GLU A 338 -5.26 11.27 2.43
CA GLU A 338 -4.45 12.48 2.40
C GLU A 338 -3.12 12.26 1.65
N ASN A 339 -2.46 11.13 1.87
CA ASN A 339 -1.18 10.78 1.27
C ASN A 339 -1.29 10.00 -0.06
N THR A 340 -2.46 10.00 -0.70
CA THR A 340 -2.72 9.44 -2.03
C THR A 340 -3.47 10.43 -2.90
N ALA A 341 -4.79 10.29 -3.05
CA ALA A 341 -5.62 11.20 -3.83
C ALA A 341 -5.71 12.60 -3.22
N GLY A 342 -5.55 12.75 -1.92
CA GLY A 342 -5.69 14.01 -1.20
C GLY A 342 -7.10 14.61 -1.30
N LEU A 343 -8.15 13.77 -1.34
CA LEU A 343 -9.54 14.19 -1.50
C LEU A 343 -9.91 15.26 -0.48
N VAL A 344 -10.31 16.44 -0.96
CA VAL A 344 -10.74 17.55 -0.08
C VAL A 344 -12.05 17.21 0.64
N TYR A 345 -12.20 17.70 1.87
CA TYR A 345 -13.32 17.35 2.74
C TYR A 345 -14.58 18.21 2.45
N THR A 346 -14.96 18.31 1.17
CA THR A 346 -16.14 19.08 0.72
C THR A 346 -16.66 18.55 -0.62
N GLY A 347 -17.94 18.76 -0.89
CA GLY A 347 -18.58 18.34 -2.13
C GLY A 347 -18.56 16.82 -2.31
N ASP A 348 -18.59 16.35 -3.56
CA ASP A 348 -18.44 14.91 -3.86
C ASP A 348 -17.14 14.33 -3.33
N ALA A 349 -16.04 15.09 -3.39
CA ALA A 349 -14.74 14.66 -2.89
C ALA A 349 -14.76 14.36 -1.39
N GLY A 350 -15.52 15.13 -0.60
CA GLY A 350 -15.71 14.90 0.83
C GLY A 350 -16.46 13.58 1.09
N GLY A 351 -17.53 13.32 0.36
CA GLY A 351 -18.26 12.05 0.46
C GLY A 351 -17.42 10.84 0.03
N LEU A 352 -16.59 11.00 -1.01
CA LEU A 352 -15.65 9.96 -1.42
C LEU A 352 -14.55 9.73 -0.38
N ASN A 353 -14.08 10.78 0.31
CA ASN A 353 -13.09 10.69 1.39
C ASN A 353 -13.65 9.87 2.57
N GLU A 354 -14.83 10.22 3.08
CA GLU A 354 -15.50 9.50 4.15
C GLU A 354 -15.77 8.04 3.80
N ALA A 355 -16.39 7.80 2.64
CA ALA A 355 -16.67 6.43 2.22
C ALA A 355 -15.40 5.59 1.99
N THR A 356 -14.30 6.21 1.56
CA THR A 356 -13.01 5.54 1.46
C THR A 356 -12.55 5.02 2.83
N SER A 357 -12.72 5.83 3.85
CA SER A 357 -12.39 5.47 5.23
C SER A 357 -13.31 4.35 5.75
N ASP A 358 -14.61 4.40 5.49
CA ASP A 358 -15.55 3.32 5.85
C ASP A 358 -15.22 2.01 5.11
N ILE A 359 -14.93 2.08 3.80
CA ILE A 359 -14.56 0.91 2.99
C ILE A 359 -13.32 0.21 3.57
N PHE A 360 -12.29 0.97 3.92
CA PHE A 360 -11.07 0.36 4.43
C PHE A 360 -11.18 0.00 5.92
N GLY A 361 -11.98 0.72 6.71
CA GLY A 361 -12.33 0.31 8.08
C GLY A 361 -12.98 -1.07 8.09
N THR A 362 -14.05 -1.26 7.30
CA THR A 362 -14.69 -2.55 7.08
C THR A 362 -13.70 -3.61 6.57
N SER A 363 -12.86 -3.27 5.57
CA SER A 363 -11.86 -4.22 5.04
C SER A 363 -10.84 -4.66 6.10
N VAL A 364 -10.44 -3.77 7.00
CA VAL A 364 -9.54 -4.08 8.14
C VAL A 364 -10.22 -5.03 9.12
N GLU A 365 -11.49 -4.83 9.42
CA GLU A 365 -12.26 -5.72 10.28
C GLU A 365 -12.32 -7.14 9.68
N TRP A 366 -12.63 -7.27 8.39
CA TRP A 366 -12.59 -8.54 7.67
C TRP A 366 -11.18 -9.16 7.66
N PHE A 367 -10.15 -8.37 7.53
CA PHE A 367 -8.76 -8.84 7.57
C PHE A 367 -8.39 -9.37 8.96
N ALA A 368 -8.75 -8.65 10.01
CA ALA A 368 -8.47 -9.03 11.39
C ALA A 368 -9.26 -10.28 11.81
N ASN A 369 -10.47 -10.45 11.28
CA ASN A 369 -11.37 -11.58 11.57
C ASN A 369 -11.44 -11.90 13.08
N ASN A 370 -11.66 -10.89 13.88
CA ASN A 370 -11.65 -10.98 15.33
C ASN A 370 -12.95 -11.66 15.84
N PRO A 371 -12.88 -12.71 16.66
CA PRO A 371 -14.09 -13.39 17.16
C PRO A 371 -14.93 -12.55 18.14
N SER A 372 -14.36 -11.49 18.75
CA SER A 372 -15.07 -10.55 19.60
C SER A 372 -15.69 -9.42 18.80
N ASP A 373 -15.22 -9.21 17.58
CA ASP A 373 -15.67 -8.22 16.62
C ASP A 373 -15.80 -8.90 15.25
N VAL A 374 -16.95 -9.58 15.06
CA VAL A 374 -17.17 -10.44 13.90
C VAL A 374 -17.43 -9.57 12.68
N PRO A 375 -16.63 -9.71 11.60
CA PRO A 375 -16.70 -8.80 10.46
C PRO A 375 -18.07 -8.73 9.81
N ASP A 376 -18.49 -7.51 9.49
CA ASP A 376 -19.76 -7.27 8.82
C ASP A 376 -19.72 -6.02 7.91
N TYR A 377 -20.83 -5.40 7.59
CA TYR A 377 -20.96 -4.18 6.76
C TYR A 377 -21.73 -3.08 7.51
N LEU A 378 -21.68 -3.10 8.82
CA LEU A 378 -22.11 -2.01 9.67
C LEU A 378 -20.89 -1.18 10.06
N ILE A 379 -21.05 0.03 10.49
CA ILE A 379 -19.95 0.90 10.94
C ILE A 379 -20.23 1.34 12.36
N GLY A 380 -19.32 1.06 13.28
CA GLY A 380 -19.37 1.46 14.67
C GLY A 380 -20.52 0.81 15.45
N GLU A 381 -20.89 -0.42 15.13
CA GLU A 381 -22.08 -1.09 15.68
C GLU A 381 -21.94 -1.45 17.16
N LYS A 382 -20.72 -1.64 17.66
CA LYS A 382 -20.48 -1.99 19.08
C LYS A 382 -20.36 -0.77 19.98
N ILE A 383 -20.07 0.40 19.43
CA ILE A 383 -19.97 1.64 20.21
C ILE A 383 -21.32 2.01 20.80
N ASN A 384 -22.42 1.68 20.11
CA ASN A 384 -23.79 2.03 20.51
C ASN A 384 -23.93 3.54 20.79
N LEU A 385 -23.35 4.35 19.92
CA LEU A 385 -23.27 5.81 20.09
C LEU A 385 -24.66 6.46 20.23
N ASN A 386 -25.65 5.91 19.54
CA ASN A 386 -27.05 6.37 19.57
C ASN A 386 -27.81 5.89 20.80
N GLY A 387 -27.25 5.00 21.64
CA GLY A 387 -27.88 4.44 22.81
C GLY A 387 -29.10 3.51 22.56
N ASN A 388 -29.30 3.11 21.31
CA ASN A 388 -30.44 2.29 20.85
C ASN A 388 -30.02 0.97 20.19
N GLY A 389 -28.70 0.62 20.21
CA GLY A 389 -28.15 -0.58 19.62
C GLY A 389 -28.03 -0.54 18.09
N THR A 390 -28.08 0.64 17.48
CA THR A 390 -27.88 0.81 16.04
C THR A 390 -26.44 1.23 15.73
N PRO A 391 -25.86 0.78 14.59
CA PRO A 391 -24.56 1.24 14.12
C PRO A 391 -24.60 2.73 13.76
N LEU A 392 -23.42 3.30 13.54
CA LEU A 392 -23.29 4.67 13.03
C LEU A 392 -23.78 4.77 11.57
N ARG A 393 -23.39 3.81 10.74
CA ARG A 393 -23.76 3.75 9.32
C ARG A 393 -24.01 2.31 8.86
N TYR A 394 -24.67 2.17 7.72
CA TYR A 394 -24.99 0.91 7.06
C TYR A 394 -24.46 0.94 5.62
N MET A 395 -23.68 -0.07 5.20
CA MET A 395 -23.17 -0.09 3.83
C MET A 395 -24.18 -0.69 2.83
N ASP A 396 -25.01 -1.63 3.24
CA ASP A 396 -26.00 -2.29 2.34
C ASP A 396 -27.14 -1.36 1.92
N LYS A 397 -27.55 -0.48 2.79
CA LYS A 397 -28.62 0.50 2.59
C LYS A 397 -28.39 1.68 3.55
N PRO A 398 -27.55 2.64 3.15
CA PRO A 398 -27.17 3.77 4.00
C PRO A 398 -28.35 4.53 4.63
N SER A 399 -29.44 4.70 3.90
CA SER A 399 -30.64 5.41 4.38
C SER A 399 -31.30 4.81 5.65
N LYS A 400 -30.86 3.64 6.13
CA LYS A 400 -31.29 3.07 7.41
C LYS A 400 -30.92 3.95 8.60
N ASP A 401 -29.86 4.77 8.50
CA ASP A 401 -29.47 5.73 9.53
C ASP A 401 -30.39 6.97 9.61
N GLY A 402 -31.26 7.15 8.62
CA GLY A 402 -32.21 8.27 8.53
C GLY A 402 -31.67 9.53 7.86
N ALA A 403 -30.37 9.63 7.56
CA ALA A 403 -29.71 10.83 7.01
C ALA A 403 -28.95 10.58 5.72
N SER A 404 -28.20 9.48 5.65
CA SER A 404 -27.38 9.11 4.48
C SER A 404 -28.22 8.79 3.25
N LYS A 405 -27.59 8.88 2.07
CA LYS A 405 -28.25 8.59 0.78
C LYS A 405 -27.79 7.24 0.24
N ASP A 406 -28.75 6.46 -0.28
CA ASP A 406 -28.46 5.20 -0.98
C ASP A 406 -27.92 5.44 -2.39
N CYS A 407 -28.32 6.56 -3.00
CA CYS A 407 -28.12 6.85 -4.41
C CYS A 407 -27.40 8.18 -4.63
N TRP A 408 -26.53 8.20 -5.59
CA TRP A 408 -25.90 9.43 -6.05
C TRP A 408 -26.91 10.34 -6.77
N SER A 409 -26.77 11.63 -6.58
CA SER A 409 -27.46 12.68 -7.35
C SER A 409 -26.56 13.90 -7.43
N SER A 410 -26.85 14.81 -8.38
CA SER A 410 -26.07 16.05 -8.56
C SER A 410 -26.13 17.01 -7.37
N SER A 411 -27.07 16.82 -6.45
CA SER A 411 -27.18 17.61 -5.21
C SER A 411 -26.46 16.99 -4.01
N LEU A 412 -25.85 15.80 -4.19
CA LEU A 412 -25.23 15.04 -3.09
C LEU A 412 -24.10 15.82 -2.42
N GLY A 413 -23.27 16.52 -3.19
CA GLY A 413 -22.15 17.31 -2.68
C GLY A 413 -22.53 18.52 -1.81
N GLY A 414 -23.83 18.83 -1.67
CA GLY A 414 -24.33 19.84 -0.73
C GLY A 414 -24.57 19.32 0.69
N LEU A 415 -24.42 18.01 0.91
CA LEU A 415 -24.59 17.37 2.22
C LEU A 415 -23.24 17.34 2.97
N ASP A 416 -23.36 17.15 4.30
CA ASP A 416 -22.19 16.80 5.12
C ASP A 416 -21.51 15.53 4.57
N PRO A 417 -20.16 15.45 4.53
CA PRO A 417 -19.44 14.30 4.04
C PRO A 417 -19.87 12.95 4.61
N HIS A 418 -20.18 12.88 5.90
CA HIS A 418 -20.65 11.65 6.55
C HIS A 418 -21.97 11.11 5.96
N TYR A 419 -22.83 11.98 5.41
CA TYR A 419 -24.09 11.58 4.77
C TYR A 419 -23.96 11.42 3.25
N SER A 420 -23.07 12.19 2.63
CA SER A 420 -22.78 12.07 1.20
C SER A 420 -21.84 10.91 0.86
N SER A 421 -21.26 10.25 1.86
CA SER A 421 -20.50 8.99 1.74
C SER A 421 -21.39 7.79 1.35
N GLY A 422 -22.67 7.83 1.72
CA GLY A 422 -23.59 6.71 1.59
C GLY A 422 -23.59 6.01 0.24
N PRO A 423 -23.69 6.70 -0.92
CA PRO A 423 -23.72 6.03 -2.21
C PRO A 423 -22.45 5.22 -2.51
N LEU A 424 -21.25 5.64 -2.05
CA LEU A 424 -20.03 4.86 -2.26
C LEU A 424 -19.91 3.70 -1.27
N ASN A 425 -20.38 3.83 -0.04
CA ASN A 425 -20.53 2.72 0.89
C ASN A 425 -21.46 1.65 0.29
N HIS A 426 -22.59 2.08 -0.26
CA HIS A 426 -23.53 1.21 -0.97
C HIS A 426 -22.90 0.54 -2.20
N TRP A 427 -22.09 1.29 -2.97
CA TRP A 427 -21.32 0.73 -4.08
C TRP A 427 -20.39 -0.38 -3.59
N PHE A 428 -19.67 -0.17 -2.49
CA PHE A 428 -18.74 -1.18 -1.97
C PHE A 428 -19.46 -2.46 -1.56
N TYR A 429 -20.60 -2.34 -0.85
CA TYR A 429 -21.43 -3.50 -0.54
C TYR A 429 -21.90 -4.23 -1.79
N LEU A 430 -22.46 -3.50 -2.77
CA LEU A 430 -22.93 -4.09 -4.01
C LEU A 430 -21.81 -4.75 -4.82
N ALA A 431 -20.64 -4.14 -4.87
CA ALA A 431 -19.46 -4.71 -5.55
C ALA A 431 -18.95 -5.97 -4.82
N SER A 432 -18.99 -5.97 -3.50
CA SER A 432 -18.52 -7.08 -2.65
C SER A 432 -19.50 -8.25 -2.62
N GLU A 433 -20.79 -7.98 -2.43
CA GLU A 433 -21.82 -8.96 -2.11
C GLU A 433 -22.94 -9.06 -3.15
N GLY A 434 -23.14 -8.03 -3.96
CA GLY A 434 -24.25 -7.93 -4.90
C GLY A 434 -25.54 -7.42 -4.23
N SER A 435 -26.62 -7.36 -5.00
CA SER A 435 -27.91 -6.87 -4.55
C SER A 435 -28.80 -7.97 -3.96
N GLY A 436 -29.87 -7.54 -3.24
CA GLY A 436 -30.89 -8.41 -2.68
C GLY A 436 -30.62 -8.86 -1.25
N ALA A 437 -31.45 -9.79 -0.77
CA ALA A 437 -31.41 -10.28 0.60
C ALA A 437 -30.28 -11.31 0.81
N LYS A 438 -29.51 -11.15 1.89
CA LYS A 438 -28.44 -12.07 2.31
C LYS A 438 -28.28 -12.06 3.83
N THR A 439 -27.74 -13.14 4.37
CA THR A 439 -27.24 -13.19 5.75
C THR A 439 -25.75 -13.43 5.71
N ILE A 440 -24.97 -12.56 6.31
CA ILE A 440 -23.51 -12.60 6.33
C ILE A 440 -23.09 -12.51 7.81
N ASN A 441 -22.34 -13.47 8.29
CA ASN A 441 -21.87 -13.57 9.68
C ASN A 441 -22.98 -13.31 10.74
N GLY A 442 -24.21 -13.77 10.44
CA GLY A 442 -25.35 -13.62 11.34
C GLY A 442 -26.15 -12.33 11.16
N VAL A 443 -25.65 -11.35 10.41
CA VAL A 443 -26.33 -10.08 10.12
C VAL A 443 -27.18 -10.21 8.84
N ALA A 444 -28.45 -9.80 8.90
CA ALA A 444 -29.37 -9.83 7.76
C ALA A 444 -29.28 -8.51 6.98
N TYR A 445 -28.95 -8.60 5.71
CA TYR A 445 -28.87 -7.48 4.75
C TYR A 445 -29.94 -7.61 3.69
N ASN A 446 -30.33 -6.48 3.10
CA ASN A 446 -31.17 -6.45 1.90
C ASN A 446 -30.86 -5.20 1.09
N SER A 447 -29.83 -5.29 0.25
CA SER A 447 -29.34 -4.15 -0.52
C SER A 447 -30.18 -3.95 -1.79
N PRO A 448 -30.91 -2.84 -1.92
CA PRO A 448 -31.63 -2.49 -3.15
C PRO A 448 -30.66 -1.91 -4.18
N THR A 449 -31.17 -1.60 -5.37
CA THR A 449 -30.46 -0.80 -6.35
C THR A 449 -31.30 0.42 -6.76
N CYS A 450 -30.66 1.53 -7.06
CA CYS A 450 -31.34 2.79 -7.39
C CYS A 450 -32.05 2.76 -8.77
N ASN A 451 -31.71 1.78 -9.61
CA ASN A 451 -32.25 1.60 -10.97
C ASN A 451 -33.01 0.28 -11.16
N ALA A 452 -33.37 -0.40 -10.07
CA ALA A 452 -34.04 -1.70 -10.07
C ALA A 452 -33.29 -2.83 -10.80
N SER A 453 -31.99 -2.67 -11.08
CA SER A 453 -31.16 -3.73 -11.65
C SER A 453 -30.73 -4.75 -10.61
N THR A 454 -30.28 -5.92 -11.05
CA THR A 454 -29.57 -6.88 -10.21
C THR A 454 -28.06 -6.70 -10.39
N VAL A 455 -27.31 -6.65 -9.29
CA VAL A 455 -25.85 -6.59 -9.30
C VAL A 455 -25.27 -7.95 -8.95
N THR A 456 -24.41 -8.44 -9.83
CA THR A 456 -23.55 -9.61 -9.55
C THR A 456 -22.25 -9.10 -8.92
N PRO A 457 -21.82 -9.61 -7.78
CA PRO A 457 -20.63 -9.11 -7.08
C PRO A 457 -19.34 -9.51 -7.81
N VAL A 458 -18.27 -8.74 -7.57
CA VAL A 458 -16.89 -9.16 -7.90
C VAL A 458 -16.22 -9.87 -6.73
N GLY A 459 -16.80 -9.78 -5.55
CA GLY A 459 -16.25 -10.21 -4.28
C GLY A 459 -15.43 -9.10 -3.60
N ARG A 460 -15.46 -9.10 -2.25
CA ARG A 460 -14.82 -8.08 -1.41
C ARG A 460 -13.34 -7.91 -1.72
N ASP A 461 -12.57 -9.01 -1.78
CA ASP A 461 -11.11 -8.98 -2.01
C ASP A 461 -10.73 -8.32 -3.34
N LYS A 462 -11.60 -8.36 -4.35
CA LYS A 462 -11.39 -7.62 -5.59
C LYS A 462 -11.85 -6.17 -5.46
N ALA A 463 -12.99 -5.95 -4.80
CA ALA A 463 -13.56 -4.61 -4.65
C ALA A 463 -12.62 -3.67 -3.86
N GLU A 464 -12.03 -4.12 -2.74
CA GLU A 464 -11.08 -3.35 -1.94
C GLU A 464 -9.80 -3.01 -2.71
N LYS A 465 -9.23 -3.97 -3.46
CA LYS A 465 -8.03 -3.75 -4.29
C LYS A 465 -8.31 -2.81 -5.45
N ILE A 466 -9.48 -2.94 -6.10
CA ILE A 466 -9.91 -2.04 -7.15
C ILE A 466 -10.08 -0.63 -6.58
N TRP A 467 -10.69 -0.49 -5.39
CA TRP A 467 -10.88 0.82 -4.78
C TRP A 467 -9.55 1.45 -4.37
N TYR A 468 -8.65 0.70 -3.76
CA TYR A 468 -7.31 1.20 -3.41
C TYR A 468 -6.52 1.64 -4.66
N ARG A 469 -6.53 0.85 -5.73
CA ARG A 469 -5.92 1.22 -7.01
C ARG A 469 -6.55 2.49 -7.58
N THR A 470 -7.86 2.64 -7.45
CA THR A 470 -8.60 3.83 -7.87
C THR A 470 -8.13 5.06 -7.10
N LEU A 471 -8.15 4.98 -5.77
CA LEU A 471 -7.72 6.05 -4.87
C LEU A 471 -6.27 6.47 -5.13
N SER A 472 -5.36 5.51 -5.18
CA SER A 472 -3.91 5.77 -5.24
C SER A 472 -3.39 6.16 -6.62
N THR A 473 -4.17 5.95 -7.70
CA THR A 473 -3.68 6.08 -9.07
C THR A 473 -4.53 6.99 -9.95
N TYR A 474 -5.85 7.02 -9.75
CA TYR A 474 -6.78 7.65 -10.69
C TYR A 474 -7.56 8.82 -10.13
N LEU A 475 -7.59 8.99 -8.80
CA LEU A 475 -8.26 10.12 -8.16
C LEU A 475 -7.29 11.25 -7.83
N THR A 476 -7.83 12.45 -7.75
CA THR A 476 -7.16 13.69 -7.34
C THR A 476 -7.99 14.38 -6.26
N SER A 477 -7.48 15.45 -5.69
CA SER A 477 -8.10 16.14 -4.54
C SER A 477 -9.54 16.62 -4.77
N SER A 478 -9.93 16.89 -6.01
CA SER A 478 -11.28 17.36 -6.37
C SER A 478 -12.10 16.33 -7.15
N SER A 479 -11.73 15.07 -7.12
CA SER A 479 -12.45 14.00 -7.84
C SER A 479 -13.89 13.87 -7.34
N ASN A 480 -14.78 13.60 -8.28
CA ASN A 480 -16.21 13.38 -8.05
C ASN A 480 -16.60 11.91 -8.31
N TYR A 481 -17.87 11.58 -8.14
CA TYR A 481 -18.38 10.21 -8.38
C TYR A 481 -18.19 9.72 -9.83
N ALA A 482 -18.22 10.61 -10.82
CA ALA A 482 -17.93 10.24 -12.21
C ALA A 482 -16.46 9.86 -12.41
N ALA A 483 -15.53 10.59 -11.77
CA ALA A 483 -14.11 10.25 -11.74
C ALA A 483 -13.86 8.93 -10.98
N ALA A 484 -14.54 8.72 -9.85
CA ALA A 484 -14.48 7.48 -9.07
C ALA A 484 -14.91 6.27 -9.92
N ARG A 485 -16.04 6.36 -10.64
CA ARG A 485 -16.50 5.31 -11.56
C ARG A 485 -15.46 5.03 -12.65
N ASN A 486 -14.97 6.06 -13.32
CA ASN A 486 -13.97 5.90 -14.39
C ASN A 486 -12.67 5.26 -13.84
N GLY A 487 -12.20 5.75 -12.70
CA GLY A 487 -11.02 5.19 -12.03
C GLY A 487 -11.19 3.72 -11.65
N ALA A 488 -12.34 3.35 -11.08
CA ALA A 488 -12.63 1.96 -10.70
C ALA A 488 -12.70 1.01 -11.91
N ILE A 489 -13.26 1.47 -13.03
CA ILE A 489 -13.27 0.71 -14.27
C ILE A 489 -11.84 0.50 -14.80
N ARG A 490 -11.00 1.54 -14.78
CA ARG A 490 -9.56 1.42 -15.12
C ARG A 490 -8.85 0.45 -14.19
N SER A 491 -9.03 0.61 -12.90
CA SER A 491 -8.42 -0.26 -11.88
C SER A 491 -8.80 -1.72 -12.05
N ALA A 492 -10.07 -2.01 -12.36
CA ALA A 492 -10.51 -3.37 -12.64
C ALA A 492 -9.84 -3.97 -13.88
N LYS A 493 -9.65 -3.17 -14.94
CA LYS A 493 -8.91 -3.59 -16.14
C LYS A 493 -7.43 -3.81 -15.87
N ASP A 494 -6.81 -2.94 -15.05
CA ASP A 494 -5.38 -3.05 -14.71
C ASP A 494 -5.07 -4.29 -13.87
N LEU A 495 -5.89 -4.51 -12.83
CA LEU A 495 -5.66 -5.58 -11.86
C LEU A 495 -6.13 -6.95 -12.38
N TYR A 496 -7.16 -6.96 -13.22
CA TYR A 496 -7.81 -8.19 -13.69
C TYR A 496 -8.02 -8.18 -15.22
N PRO A 497 -6.94 -8.04 -16.02
CA PRO A 497 -7.03 -7.85 -17.47
C PRO A 497 -7.68 -9.03 -18.20
N THR A 498 -7.64 -10.22 -17.62
CA THR A 498 -8.24 -11.44 -18.17
C THR A 498 -9.65 -11.73 -17.63
N ASP A 499 -10.07 -11.06 -16.55
CA ASP A 499 -11.39 -11.19 -15.95
C ASP A 499 -12.30 -10.04 -16.42
N THR A 500 -12.89 -10.20 -17.59
CA THR A 500 -13.78 -9.19 -18.15
C THR A 500 -15.06 -8.99 -17.33
N THR A 501 -15.43 -9.96 -16.49
CA THR A 501 -16.60 -9.87 -15.60
C THR A 501 -16.32 -8.94 -14.42
N ALA A 502 -15.09 -8.87 -13.92
CA ALA A 502 -14.71 -7.96 -12.84
C ALA A 502 -15.05 -6.50 -13.23
N CYS A 503 -14.59 -6.06 -14.40
CA CYS A 503 -14.86 -4.71 -14.86
C CYS A 503 -16.37 -4.45 -15.08
N THR A 504 -17.09 -5.36 -15.74
CA THR A 504 -18.53 -5.18 -16.01
C THR A 504 -19.37 -5.12 -14.75
N ASN A 505 -19.03 -5.92 -13.73
CA ASN A 505 -19.73 -5.92 -12.46
C ASN A 505 -19.42 -4.66 -11.63
N ILE A 506 -18.17 -4.16 -11.68
CA ILE A 506 -17.82 -2.84 -11.11
C ILE A 506 -18.60 -1.71 -11.78
N ALA A 507 -18.69 -1.69 -13.10
CA ALA A 507 -19.46 -0.68 -13.81
C ALA A 507 -20.96 -0.78 -13.51
N ALA A 508 -21.49 -2.01 -13.36
CA ALA A 508 -22.88 -2.27 -12.98
C ALA A 508 -23.18 -1.78 -11.56
N SER A 509 -22.27 -2.00 -10.59
CA SER A 509 -22.44 -1.54 -9.20
C SER A 509 -22.47 0.00 -9.12
N PHE A 510 -21.65 0.72 -9.90
CA PHE A 510 -21.77 2.19 -9.99
C PHE A 510 -23.10 2.63 -10.63
N SER A 511 -23.56 1.93 -11.66
CA SER A 511 -24.88 2.22 -12.26
C SER A 511 -26.01 1.96 -11.26
N ALA A 512 -25.86 0.94 -10.43
CA ALA A 512 -26.85 0.55 -9.42
C ALA A 512 -27.01 1.60 -8.31
N ILE A 513 -26.00 2.41 -8.03
CA ILE A 513 -26.07 3.54 -7.08
C ILE A 513 -26.40 4.88 -7.79
N GLY A 514 -26.77 4.85 -9.08
CA GLY A 514 -27.20 6.03 -9.82
C GLY A 514 -26.10 6.86 -10.46
N VAL A 515 -24.84 6.46 -10.41
CA VAL A 515 -23.74 7.18 -11.09
C VAL A 515 -23.81 6.90 -12.59
N PRO A 516 -23.99 7.94 -13.46
CA PRO A 516 -24.11 7.75 -14.90
C PRO A 516 -22.89 7.10 -15.54
N ALA A 517 -23.08 6.48 -16.71
CA ALA A 517 -21.95 5.99 -17.50
C ALA A 517 -20.98 7.14 -17.82
N GLY A 518 -19.70 6.88 -17.58
CA GLY A 518 -18.62 7.82 -17.86
C GLY A 518 -17.94 7.54 -19.20
N THR A 519 -16.74 8.07 -19.36
CA THR A 519 -15.90 7.88 -20.54
C THR A 519 -15.24 6.51 -20.60
N GLU A 520 -15.03 5.89 -19.42
CA GLU A 520 -14.47 4.54 -19.33
C GLU A 520 -15.55 3.49 -19.50
N THR A 521 -15.25 2.48 -20.31
CA THR A 521 -16.12 1.34 -20.55
C THR A 521 -15.40 0.03 -20.26
N CYS A 522 -16.15 -0.98 -19.86
CA CYS A 522 -15.67 -2.35 -19.69
C CYS A 522 -15.64 -3.14 -21.01
N GLY A 523 -15.73 -2.46 -22.13
CA GLY A 523 -15.37 -3.12 -23.36
C GLY A 523 -14.03 -3.77 -23.12
N GLY A 524 -14.01 -5.08 -23.08
CA GLY A 524 -12.78 -5.85 -22.96
C GLY A 524 -11.79 -5.31 -23.96
N THR A 525 -10.52 -5.63 -23.78
CA THR A 525 -9.66 -5.73 -24.96
C THR A 525 -10.49 -6.50 -25.97
N THR A 526 -11.21 -5.75 -26.81
CA THR A 526 -11.86 -6.39 -27.95
C THR A 526 -10.70 -7.14 -28.58
N PRO A 527 -10.73 -8.48 -28.67
CA PRO A 527 -9.63 -9.18 -29.29
C PRO A 527 -9.28 -8.41 -30.55
N PRO A 528 -8.01 -8.16 -30.85
CA PRO A 528 -7.66 -7.54 -32.12
C PRO A 528 -8.44 -8.25 -33.18
N PRO A 529 -9.01 -7.55 -34.13
CA PRO A 529 -9.83 -8.17 -35.15
C PRO A 529 -9.00 -9.31 -35.78
N THR A 530 -9.54 -10.52 -35.76
CA THR A 530 -8.84 -11.71 -36.29
C THR A 530 -8.95 -11.82 -37.80
N GLY A 531 -9.73 -10.93 -38.42
CA GLY A 531 -9.84 -10.81 -39.86
C GLY A 531 -8.57 -10.24 -40.51
N THR A 532 -8.52 -10.34 -41.83
CA THR A 532 -7.44 -9.72 -42.63
C THR A 532 -7.39 -8.22 -42.35
N ASN A 533 -6.23 -7.69 -42.01
CA ASN A 533 -6.02 -6.26 -41.82
C ASN A 533 -6.18 -5.52 -43.17
N LEU A 534 -7.05 -4.53 -43.17
CA LEU A 534 -7.37 -3.74 -44.36
C LEU A 534 -6.47 -2.52 -44.54
N LEU A 535 -5.68 -2.15 -43.53
CA LEU A 535 -4.65 -1.13 -43.65
C LEU A 535 -3.41 -1.71 -44.32
N ALA A 536 -2.88 -0.99 -45.27
CA ALA A 536 -1.60 -1.30 -45.89
C ALA A 536 -0.46 -0.75 -45.02
N ASN A 537 0.68 -1.45 -44.98
CA ASN A 537 1.85 -1.07 -44.18
C ASN A 537 1.47 -0.72 -42.71
N PRO A 538 0.82 -1.62 -42.00
CA PRO A 538 0.19 -1.31 -40.72
C PRO A 538 1.18 -1.06 -39.56
N GLY A 539 2.39 -1.61 -39.62
CA GLY A 539 3.50 -1.39 -38.67
C GLY A 539 4.53 -0.37 -39.18
N PHE A 540 4.18 0.37 -40.25
CA PHE A 540 5.04 1.40 -40.86
C PHE A 540 6.39 0.88 -41.41
N GLU A 541 6.65 -0.41 -41.47
CA GLU A 541 7.96 -1.01 -41.79
C GLU A 541 8.46 -0.71 -43.21
N SER A 542 7.60 -0.19 -44.08
CA SER A 542 7.98 0.32 -45.41
C SER A 542 8.07 1.87 -45.45
N GLY A 543 8.31 2.51 -44.32
CA GLY A 543 8.28 3.97 -44.20
C GLY A 543 6.86 4.53 -44.39
N ALA A 544 6.73 5.70 -45.03
CA ALA A 544 5.44 6.35 -45.23
C ALA A 544 4.59 5.76 -46.37
N VAL A 545 4.96 4.58 -46.90
CA VAL A 545 4.19 3.94 -47.99
C VAL A 545 2.76 3.67 -47.52
N SER A 546 1.77 4.10 -48.33
CA SER A 546 0.34 4.01 -48.09
C SER A 546 -0.24 4.94 -47.00
N TRP A 547 0.61 5.68 -46.31
CA TRP A 547 0.22 6.72 -45.36
C TRP A 547 0.47 8.09 -45.95
N THR A 548 -0.39 9.06 -45.62
CA THR A 548 -0.33 10.43 -46.16
C THR A 548 -0.50 11.44 -45.04
N GLY A 549 0.40 12.42 -44.96
CA GLY A 549 0.33 13.44 -43.94
C GLY A 549 1.60 14.27 -43.84
N THR A 550 2.03 14.57 -42.64
CA THR A 550 3.25 15.34 -42.36
C THR A 550 4.48 14.49 -42.65
N SER A 551 5.45 15.07 -43.36
CA SER A 551 6.71 14.37 -43.63
C SER A 551 7.57 14.31 -42.34
N GLY A 552 8.03 13.13 -41.98
CA GLY A 552 8.97 12.92 -40.87
C GLY A 552 8.44 12.09 -39.69
N PRO A 553 7.15 12.18 -39.30
CA PRO A 553 6.65 11.39 -38.17
C PRO A 553 6.79 9.88 -38.32
N ILE A 554 6.70 9.31 -39.53
CA ILE A 554 6.97 7.89 -39.74
C ILE A 554 8.47 7.69 -39.83
N THR A 555 9.07 7.03 -38.84
CA THR A 555 10.52 7.07 -38.61
C THR A 555 11.06 5.81 -37.92
N THR A 556 12.38 5.57 -38.12
CA THR A 556 13.16 4.58 -37.38
C THR A 556 13.96 5.20 -36.21
N ASN A 557 13.74 6.48 -35.89
CA ASN A 557 14.49 7.17 -34.84
C ASN A 557 14.36 6.42 -33.49
N THR A 558 15.49 6.04 -32.90
CA THR A 558 15.56 5.22 -31.67
C THR A 558 15.29 5.99 -30.39
N GLY A 559 15.07 7.30 -30.43
CA GLY A 559 14.70 8.12 -29.26
C GLY A 559 13.40 7.67 -28.58
N ARG A 560 12.52 6.99 -29.33
CA ARG A 560 11.40 6.21 -28.80
C ARG A 560 11.38 4.84 -29.50
N PRO A 561 11.30 3.72 -28.77
CA PRO A 561 11.28 2.39 -29.37
C PRO A 561 9.98 2.16 -30.17
N ALA A 562 10.04 1.39 -31.26
CA ALA A 562 8.87 0.81 -31.90
C ALA A 562 8.22 -0.25 -30.99
N HIS A 563 6.93 -0.56 -31.19
CA HIS A 563 6.27 -1.67 -30.50
C HIS A 563 6.72 -3.00 -31.13
N THR A 564 6.68 -3.10 -32.44
CA THR A 564 7.32 -4.20 -33.18
C THR A 564 8.19 -3.65 -34.31
N GLY A 565 9.08 -4.47 -34.86
CA GLY A 565 9.95 -4.06 -35.97
C GLY A 565 10.91 -2.91 -35.63
N SER A 566 11.02 -1.95 -36.56
CA SER A 566 11.97 -0.82 -36.45
C SER A 566 11.32 0.54 -36.72
N TRP A 567 10.24 0.58 -37.47
CA TRP A 567 9.51 1.78 -37.83
C TRP A 567 8.31 1.99 -36.91
N LYS A 568 7.86 3.20 -36.80
CA LYS A 568 6.66 3.62 -36.06
C LYS A 568 6.20 4.99 -36.54
N LEU A 569 4.99 5.37 -36.21
CA LEU A 569 4.48 6.73 -36.30
C LEU A 569 4.77 7.46 -34.97
N TRP A 570 5.69 8.41 -34.98
CA TRP A 570 6.04 9.25 -33.84
C TRP A 570 5.60 10.69 -34.12
N LEU A 571 4.50 11.09 -33.52
CA LEU A 571 3.91 12.44 -33.60
C LEU A 571 4.32 13.25 -32.37
N GLY A 572 4.67 14.52 -32.57
CA GLY A 572 5.12 15.41 -31.51
C GLY A 572 6.52 15.12 -30.98
N GLY A 573 6.82 15.64 -29.79
CA GLY A 573 8.17 15.61 -29.22
C GLY A 573 9.05 16.74 -29.74
N ASN A 574 8.45 17.78 -30.31
CA ASN A 574 9.16 18.92 -30.91
C ASN A 574 9.51 20.01 -29.88
N GLY A 575 8.77 20.10 -28.76
CA GLY A 575 8.90 21.12 -27.72
C GLY A 575 8.59 22.53 -28.22
N SER A 576 7.79 22.63 -29.26
CA SER A 576 7.35 23.88 -29.87
C SER A 576 6.01 23.70 -30.58
N ALA A 577 5.26 24.78 -30.71
CA ALA A 577 3.94 24.73 -31.32
C ALA A 577 3.98 24.07 -32.71
N SER A 578 3.31 22.95 -32.83
CA SER A 578 3.28 22.16 -34.06
C SER A 578 1.95 21.41 -34.22
N THR A 579 1.65 21.07 -35.46
CA THR A 579 0.53 20.17 -35.80
C THR A 579 1.00 19.17 -36.81
N GLU A 580 0.88 17.89 -36.47
CA GLU A 580 1.30 16.79 -37.34
C GLU A 580 0.13 15.82 -37.57
N THR A 581 0.08 15.26 -38.75
CA THR A 581 -1.01 14.34 -39.13
C THR A 581 -0.50 13.18 -39.96
N GLU A 582 -1.11 12.00 -39.76
CA GLU A 582 -0.97 10.86 -40.65
C GLU A 582 -2.32 10.19 -40.88
N ALA A 583 -2.57 9.76 -42.08
CA ALA A 583 -3.85 9.18 -42.46
C ALA A 583 -3.74 8.10 -43.54
N GLN A 584 -4.65 7.14 -43.50
CA GLN A 584 -4.84 6.15 -44.56
C GLN A 584 -6.32 5.93 -44.85
N THR A 585 -6.68 5.85 -46.13
CA THR A 585 -8.04 5.54 -46.55
C THR A 585 -8.28 4.05 -46.61
N VAL A 586 -9.42 3.60 -46.06
CA VAL A 586 -9.80 2.19 -46.00
C VAL A 586 -11.29 2.01 -46.29
N ALA A 587 -11.66 0.96 -47.00
CA ALA A 587 -13.04 0.58 -47.19
C ALA A 587 -13.52 -0.26 -46.01
N VAL A 588 -14.48 0.25 -45.23
CA VAL A 588 -15.01 -0.46 -44.04
C VAL A 588 -15.97 -1.56 -44.51
N PRO A 589 -15.79 -2.83 -44.11
CA PRO A 589 -16.66 -3.94 -44.53
C PRO A 589 -18.13 -3.72 -44.16
N THR A 590 -19.01 -4.23 -44.99
CA THR A 590 -20.47 -4.21 -44.74
C THR A 590 -20.91 -5.27 -43.74
N THR A 591 -20.11 -6.35 -43.57
CA THR A 591 -20.42 -7.52 -42.72
C THR A 591 -19.44 -7.59 -41.53
N GLY A 592 -19.80 -8.38 -40.52
CA GLY A 592 -18.99 -8.52 -39.29
C GLY A 592 -19.00 -7.25 -38.43
N THR A 593 -18.15 -7.18 -37.45
CA THR A 593 -17.94 -5.99 -36.60
C THR A 593 -16.58 -5.37 -36.94
N PRO A 594 -16.51 -4.36 -37.81
CA PRO A 594 -15.25 -3.72 -38.18
C PRO A 594 -14.72 -2.89 -37.01
N LYS A 595 -13.43 -2.99 -36.77
CA LYS A 595 -12.72 -2.32 -35.66
C LYS A 595 -11.41 -1.72 -36.13
N LEU A 596 -11.07 -0.53 -35.62
CA LEU A 596 -9.73 0.02 -35.66
C LEU A 596 -8.98 -0.39 -34.37
N SER A 597 -7.78 -0.94 -34.52
CA SER A 597 -6.87 -1.14 -33.37
C SER A 597 -5.48 -0.61 -33.69
N PHE A 598 -4.75 -0.20 -32.64
CA PHE A 598 -3.35 0.23 -32.72
C PHE A 598 -2.71 0.17 -31.34
N TRP A 599 -1.39 0.11 -31.29
CA TRP A 599 -0.64 0.28 -30.07
C TRP A 599 -0.16 1.73 -29.94
N ILE A 600 -0.28 2.29 -28.72
CA ILE A 600 0.14 3.65 -28.42
C ILE A 600 0.94 3.72 -27.14
N ARG A 601 1.95 4.57 -27.16
CA ARG A 601 2.75 5.00 -26.02
C ARG A 601 2.78 6.54 -26.02
N THR A 602 2.75 7.15 -24.83
CA THR A 602 2.82 8.61 -24.64
C THR A 602 3.90 8.94 -23.65
N ASP A 603 4.90 9.71 -24.08
CA ASP A 603 5.98 10.24 -23.24
C ASP A 603 5.88 11.76 -23.23
N THR A 604 5.94 12.40 -22.07
CA THR A 604 5.83 13.85 -21.93
C THR A 604 6.88 14.42 -20.98
N ALA A 605 7.29 15.66 -21.23
CA ALA A 605 8.03 16.49 -20.30
C ALA A 605 7.09 17.46 -19.55
N GLU A 606 5.81 17.52 -19.94
CA GLU A 606 4.79 18.31 -19.27
C GLU A 606 4.49 17.79 -17.86
N THR A 607 4.23 18.71 -16.94
CA THR A 607 3.84 18.41 -15.56
C THR A 607 2.49 19.06 -15.25
N GLY A 608 1.66 18.39 -14.46
CA GLY A 608 0.36 18.91 -14.06
C GLY A 608 -0.83 18.28 -14.77
N SER A 609 -2.01 18.88 -14.60
CA SER A 609 -3.30 18.30 -15.01
C SER A 609 -3.94 18.99 -16.23
N THR A 610 -3.25 19.93 -16.85
CA THR A 610 -3.74 20.64 -18.04
C THR A 610 -3.31 19.90 -19.32
N ALA A 611 -4.25 19.64 -20.20
CA ALA A 611 -3.98 19.05 -21.51
C ALA A 611 -3.50 20.14 -22.49
N TYR A 612 -2.19 20.36 -22.54
CA TYR A 612 -1.55 21.29 -23.48
C TYR A 612 -1.35 20.65 -24.85
N ASP A 613 -0.85 19.41 -24.86
CA ASP A 613 -0.59 18.65 -26.07
C ASP A 613 -1.62 17.54 -26.24
N THR A 614 -2.11 17.37 -27.44
CA THR A 614 -3.13 16.38 -27.73
C THR A 614 -2.88 15.61 -29.03
N MET A 615 -3.26 14.33 -29.05
CA MET A 615 -3.39 13.54 -30.28
C MET A 615 -4.81 13.01 -30.42
N LYS A 616 -5.48 13.32 -31.51
CA LYS A 616 -6.82 12.83 -31.85
C LYS A 616 -6.74 11.67 -32.83
N VAL A 617 -7.52 10.64 -32.56
CA VAL A 617 -7.78 9.54 -33.50
C VAL A 617 -9.14 9.79 -34.12
N GLN A 618 -9.18 9.91 -35.43
CA GLN A 618 -10.32 10.39 -36.16
C GLN A 618 -10.67 9.47 -37.34
N VAL A 619 -11.96 9.43 -37.71
CA VAL A 619 -12.46 8.85 -38.93
C VAL A 619 -13.07 9.99 -39.76
N VAL A 620 -12.53 10.15 -40.96
CA VAL A 620 -13.05 11.15 -41.94
C VAL A 620 -13.86 10.43 -43.00
N ASN A 621 -15.16 10.72 -43.07
CA ASN A 621 -16.10 10.19 -44.05
C ASN A 621 -16.63 11.34 -44.90
N GLY A 622 -16.09 11.51 -46.09
CA GLY A 622 -16.37 12.68 -46.96
C GLY A 622 -15.92 13.97 -46.23
N THR A 623 -16.88 14.85 -45.96
CA THR A 623 -16.64 16.11 -45.22
C THR A 623 -16.81 15.99 -43.70
N THR A 624 -17.26 14.84 -43.19
CA THR A 624 -17.56 14.63 -41.78
C THR A 624 -16.36 13.99 -41.08
N THR A 625 -15.91 14.62 -40.01
CA THR A 625 -14.85 14.10 -39.15
C THR A 625 -15.46 13.67 -37.81
N THR A 626 -15.28 12.40 -37.46
CA THR A 626 -15.65 11.83 -36.14
C THR A 626 -14.41 11.53 -35.34
N THR A 627 -14.28 12.12 -34.15
CA THR A 627 -13.18 11.80 -33.24
C THR A 627 -13.54 10.58 -32.40
N LEU A 628 -12.75 9.52 -32.52
CA LEU A 628 -12.88 8.28 -31.75
C LEU A 628 -12.25 8.39 -30.39
N ALA A 629 -11.11 9.08 -30.29
CA ALA A 629 -10.38 9.29 -29.03
C ALA A 629 -9.52 10.54 -29.09
N THR A 630 -9.19 11.05 -27.90
CA THR A 630 -8.16 12.09 -27.70
C THR A 630 -7.21 11.61 -26.60
N PHE A 631 -5.93 11.59 -26.89
CA PHE A 631 -4.83 11.37 -25.95
C PHE A 631 -4.18 12.70 -25.64
N SER A 632 -3.55 12.86 -24.47
CA SER A 632 -2.88 14.10 -24.10
C SER A 632 -1.65 13.83 -23.26
N ASN A 633 -0.90 14.88 -22.93
CA ASN A 633 0.16 14.90 -21.94
C ASN A 633 -0.34 14.54 -20.53
N VAL A 634 -1.63 14.63 -20.25
CA VAL A 634 -2.20 14.27 -18.95
C VAL A 634 -2.41 12.77 -18.85
N GLY A 635 -1.78 12.13 -17.85
CA GLY A 635 -1.78 10.68 -17.67
C GLY A 635 -0.94 9.94 -18.72
N PRO A 636 0.33 10.33 -18.92
CA PRO A 636 1.20 9.70 -19.91
C PRO A 636 1.40 8.22 -19.57
N ASN A 637 1.62 7.40 -20.60
CA ASN A 637 1.98 6.00 -20.45
C ASN A 637 3.19 5.69 -21.32
N ALA A 638 4.36 5.62 -20.70
CA ALA A 638 5.63 5.31 -21.37
C ALA A 638 5.78 3.84 -21.79
N THR A 639 4.75 3.02 -21.61
CA THR A 639 4.64 1.67 -22.14
C THR A 639 3.55 1.59 -23.18
N TYR A 640 3.73 0.74 -24.20
CA TYR A 640 2.70 0.56 -25.21
C TYR A 640 1.44 -0.08 -24.62
N SER A 641 0.28 0.48 -24.99
CA SER A 641 -1.03 -0.09 -24.70
C SER A 641 -1.87 -0.18 -25.97
N GLN A 642 -2.53 -1.31 -26.18
CA GLN A 642 -3.43 -1.47 -27.32
C GLN A 642 -4.73 -0.70 -27.13
N LYS A 643 -5.19 -0.04 -28.18
CA LYS A 643 -6.50 0.62 -28.25
C LYS A 643 -7.31 0.01 -29.37
N VAL A 644 -8.62 -0.13 -29.14
CA VAL A 644 -9.56 -0.71 -30.12
C VAL A 644 -10.84 0.11 -30.14
N TYR A 645 -11.32 0.46 -31.34
CA TYR A 645 -12.50 1.29 -31.54
C TYR A 645 -13.44 0.65 -32.55
N ASP A 646 -14.74 0.70 -32.29
CA ASP A 646 -15.78 0.18 -33.17
C ASP A 646 -15.97 1.12 -34.37
N LEU A 647 -15.94 0.57 -35.58
CA LEU A 647 -16.18 1.27 -36.82
C LEU A 647 -17.53 0.89 -37.44
N SER A 648 -18.45 0.24 -36.71
CA SER A 648 -19.73 -0.22 -37.23
C SER A 648 -20.62 0.90 -37.80
N ALA A 649 -20.47 2.14 -37.27
CA ALA A 649 -21.15 3.32 -37.80
C ALA A 649 -20.71 3.70 -39.22
N PHE A 650 -19.60 3.15 -39.72
CA PHE A 650 -19.01 3.46 -41.02
C PHE A 650 -19.10 2.29 -42.02
N LYS A 651 -19.86 1.24 -41.71
CA LYS A 651 -20.01 0.07 -42.58
C LYS A 651 -20.37 0.45 -44.02
N GLY A 652 -19.63 -0.12 -44.98
CA GLY A 652 -19.82 0.11 -46.40
C GLY A 652 -19.25 1.43 -46.91
N ALA A 653 -18.74 2.30 -46.05
CA ALA A 653 -18.14 3.57 -46.47
C ALA A 653 -16.61 3.39 -46.72
N SER A 654 -16.09 4.24 -47.61
CA SER A 654 -14.64 4.45 -47.71
C SER A 654 -14.27 5.65 -46.84
N VAL A 655 -13.52 5.41 -45.78
CA VAL A 655 -13.18 6.42 -44.79
C VAL A 655 -11.66 6.57 -44.66
N SER A 656 -11.20 7.72 -44.19
CA SER A 656 -9.82 7.93 -43.82
C SER A 656 -9.67 7.80 -42.29
N VAL A 657 -8.88 6.82 -41.83
CA VAL A 657 -8.38 6.76 -40.45
C VAL A 657 -7.26 7.77 -40.33
N LYS A 658 -7.38 8.71 -39.39
CA LYS A 658 -6.43 9.84 -39.24
C LYS A 658 -6.01 10.02 -37.80
N PHE A 659 -4.72 10.19 -37.62
CA PHE A 659 -4.07 10.63 -36.39
C PHE A 659 -3.70 12.12 -36.54
N THR A 660 -4.13 12.97 -35.62
CA THR A 660 -3.84 14.42 -35.63
C THR A 660 -3.29 14.82 -34.27
N MET A 661 -2.02 15.22 -34.23
CA MET A 661 -1.36 15.74 -33.06
C MET A 661 -1.30 17.26 -33.12
N THR A 662 -1.47 17.92 -31.97
CA THR A 662 -1.21 19.34 -31.76
C THR A 662 -0.38 19.49 -30.48
N GLU A 663 0.76 20.13 -30.58
CA GLU A 663 1.69 20.45 -29.49
C GLU A 663 1.72 21.96 -29.31
N ASP A 664 1.78 22.44 -28.07
CA ASP A 664 1.83 23.86 -27.75
C ASP A 664 3.25 24.46 -27.90
N SER A 665 3.52 25.61 -27.33
CA SER A 665 4.79 26.33 -27.54
C SER A 665 5.92 25.95 -26.55
N SER A 666 5.67 25.06 -25.61
CA SER A 666 6.62 24.73 -24.54
C SER A 666 6.56 23.27 -24.17
N LEU A 667 7.67 22.73 -23.67
CA LEU A 667 7.85 21.32 -23.30
C LEU A 667 7.38 20.34 -24.40
N GLN A 668 7.69 19.08 -24.27
CA GLN A 668 7.45 18.14 -25.38
C GLN A 668 6.53 17.01 -24.93
N THR A 669 5.62 16.59 -25.81
CA THR A 669 4.87 15.35 -25.69
C THR A 669 4.99 14.52 -26.95
N SER A 670 5.48 13.30 -26.82
CA SER A 670 5.59 12.32 -27.90
C SER A 670 4.42 11.34 -27.85
N PHE A 671 3.68 11.23 -28.95
CA PHE A 671 2.66 10.19 -29.14
C PHE A 671 3.20 9.19 -30.17
N VAL A 672 3.51 7.97 -29.73
CA VAL A 672 4.07 6.95 -30.62
C VAL A 672 3.03 5.87 -30.88
N VAL A 673 2.67 5.71 -32.15
CA VAL A 673 1.66 4.74 -32.61
C VAL A 673 2.34 3.68 -33.47
N ASP A 674 1.92 2.43 -33.29
CA ASP A 674 2.45 1.30 -34.05
C ASP A 674 1.39 0.19 -34.19
N ASP A 675 1.67 -0.79 -35.04
CA ASP A 675 0.86 -1.99 -35.29
C ASP A 675 -0.64 -1.67 -35.43
N THR A 676 -0.98 -0.83 -36.38
CA THR A 676 -2.34 -0.41 -36.69
C THR A 676 -3.11 -1.50 -37.42
N SER A 677 -4.42 -1.60 -37.19
CA SER A 677 -5.26 -2.57 -37.92
C SER A 677 -6.69 -2.05 -38.07
N VAL A 678 -7.24 -2.22 -39.24
CA VAL A 678 -8.70 -2.20 -39.48
C VAL A 678 -9.08 -3.59 -39.98
N ALA A 679 -9.88 -4.30 -39.19
CA ALA A 679 -10.34 -5.63 -39.57
C ALA A 679 -11.70 -5.95 -38.92
N THR A 680 -12.36 -7.04 -39.33
CA THR A 680 -13.59 -7.53 -38.70
C THR A 680 -13.28 -8.62 -37.68
N SER A 681 -14.08 -8.67 -36.64
CA SER A 681 -14.13 -9.80 -35.72
C SER A 681 -15.37 -10.64 -35.98
#